data_1d9628b23655cdf8585d68e72f50cdb0
#
_entry.id   1d9628b23655cdf8585d68e72f50cdb0
#
_cell.length_a   1.000
_cell.length_b   1.000
_cell.length_c   1.000
_cell.angle_alpha   90.00
_cell.angle_beta   90.00
_cell.angle_gamma   90.00
#
_symmetry.space_group_name_H-M   'P 1'
#
loop_
_entity.id
_entity.type
_entity.pdbx_description
1 polymer ?
#
loop_
_entity_poly.entity_id
_entity_poly.type
_entity_poly.pdbx_seq_one_letter_code
_entity_poly.pdbx_strand_id
1 'polypeptide(L)'
;MKNDNVFRHTLTTLALTLLTMHTVGCRQSTQSSSDDEIAKRANRQVIENAAADSPSPELKILGTVPPFTLTDQSGRQFSRDQLSGKVWVATFIFTRCGMTCPAQTAAFAELQQKLKSDNAWGVTELVSFTVDPEFDTPHVLTQYGKKSHADFEHWHFLTGDRGVLWDLSKDGFKLPVTSPRDANTLIAHSQMFVLVDGNAQIRGYYSGLSPEANVKLKQDIHTLLDDQSPQWKDRVNEIAVPEDVRDPQWLTDRAEQQKADVAALDITSDFQFRDSREDSGIQFKDEVVDDVKRAFKAAHYDHGSGIATADVDNDGRLDIYFVSQFGRNELWRNQGDGKFENITESAGVGVSDEVSVGASFADIDNDGNVDLYLTRVRAPNKLFRGDGQGHFEDISDTAGVNHVGHSSGSIFFDYDRDGLLDLLLTNVGKYTTEERGNGGYYLAYPAAFTGHLHDDRVEENILFHNLGDGRFENANEQLGFHDASWSGDASAIDANNDGWPDIYLLNMQGHDEYYENEQGKRFVKKSRELFPRTAWGTMGIKVFDFDRDGQLDLYVTDMHTDMVHDLKPDEEKSKMRRNLPIKMLATDGNHILGNAFYRKTGVNQFEELSADIGAENYWPWGISVGDLNADGFEDAFIAASMSYPYRYGINSVLLNDRGQKFVDSEFALGVEPRSKGTAQPWMELDCSGADRGNKHCQGQGGKVLVWAAIGTRSSVIFDLDDDGDLDIVTNDFGGTPMVLKSNLSDQHQLRFLKVHLVGDESNRDGIGAMVEVTLGDRKLLSVHDGKSGYLSQSRMPMYFGLGDSDSIDKIEVTWPSGKQQVVQGPIETNQQITINEKPENDK
;
A
#
# COMPACT_ATOMS: atom_id res chain seq x y z
N MET A 1 -51.35 -26.61 22.74
CA MET A 1 -51.85 -25.45 23.47
C MET A 1 -51.07 -24.28 22.91
N LYS A 2 -51.66 -23.61 21.91
CA LYS A 2 -52.22 -22.25 21.93
C LYS A 2 -51.19 -21.22 22.34
N ASN A 3 -50.81 -20.20 21.60
CA ASN A 3 -51.42 -19.31 20.56
C ASN A 3 -50.28 -18.64 19.79
N ASP A 4 -50.20 -18.53 18.51
CA ASP A 4 -50.77 -17.55 17.52
C ASP A 4 -50.53 -16.06 17.82
N ASN A 5 -49.84 -15.40 16.87
CA ASN A 5 -50.26 -14.23 16.07
C ASN A 5 -49.02 -13.63 15.36
N VAL A 6 -48.84 -13.75 14.07
CA VAL A 6 -49.38 -13.02 12.91
C VAL A 6 -49.16 -11.49 12.97
N PHE A 7 -48.32 -10.97 12.07
CA PHE A 7 -48.59 -9.76 11.29
C PHE A 7 -47.86 -9.78 9.93
N ARG A 8 -48.70 -9.94 8.88
CA ARG A 8 -48.39 -9.59 7.50
C ARG A 8 -48.88 -8.18 7.25
N HIS A 9 -48.15 -7.38 6.47
CA HIS A 9 -48.71 -6.30 5.61
C HIS A 9 -47.78 -6.15 4.41
N THR A 10 -48.13 -6.60 3.32
CA THR A 10 -48.92 -6.20 2.13
C THR A 10 -48.37 -4.96 1.40
N LEU A 11 -47.85 -5.24 0.19
CA LEU A 11 -47.66 -4.27 -0.91
C LEU A 11 -48.98 -3.63 -1.33
N THR A 12 -48.96 -2.36 -1.72
CA THR A 12 -49.98 -1.77 -2.55
C THR A 12 -49.38 -0.90 -3.64
N THR A 13 -49.57 -1.36 -4.85
CA THR A 13 -49.41 -0.71 -6.15
C THR A 13 -50.51 0.36 -6.30
N LEU A 14 -50.22 1.53 -6.84
CA LEU A 14 -51.26 2.44 -7.33
C LEU A 14 -50.97 2.89 -8.75
N ALA A 15 -51.90 2.56 -9.62
CA ALA A 15 -51.93 2.88 -11.04
C ALA A 15 -52.62 4.23 -11.29
N LEU A 16 -52.23 4.84 -12.41
CA LEU A 16 -52.80 6.01 -13.07
C LEU A 16 -54.28 5.93 -13.30
N THR A 17 -55.01 7.05 -13.14
CA THR A 17 -56.23 7.29 -13.89
C THR A 17 -56.35 8.76 -14.29
N LEU A 18 -56.44 9.01 -15.60
CA LEU A 18 -56.86 10.27 -16.23
C LEU A 18 -58.31 10.56 -15.95
N LEU A 19 -58.64 11.78 -15.76
CA LEU A 19 -60.00 12.30 -16.03
C LEU A 19 -59.89 13.67 -16.68
N THR A 20 -60.49 13.72 -17.88
CA THR A 20 -60.71 14.90 -18.71
C THR A 20 -61.94 15.69 -18.22
N MET A 21 -61.85 17.02 -18.21
CA MET A 21 -63.04 17.89 -18.38
C MET A 21 -62.69 19.09 -19.23
N HIS A 22 -63.54 19.29 -20.26
CA HIS A 22 -63.57 20.38 -21.20
C HIS A 22 -64.23 21.61 -20.55
N THR A 23 -63.68 22.81 -20.81
CA THR A 23 -64.53 23.99 -21.04
C THR A 23 -63.87 24.93 -22.05
N VAL A 24 -64.70 25.37 -22.95
CA VAL A 24 -64.47 26.20 -24.13
C VAL A 24 -64.24 27.66 -23.71
N GLY A 25 -63.33 28.38 -24.40
CA GLY A 25 -63.38 29.83 -24.35
C GLY A 25 -62.22 30.60 -24.96
N CYS A 26 -62.40 31.06 -26.18
CA CYS A 26 -61.82 32.23 -26.88
C CYS A 26 -60.31 32.27 -27.23
N ARG A 27 -60.09 32.30 -28.53
CA ARG A 27 -58.90 32.71 -29.26
C ARG A 27 -58.47 34.15 -28.91
N GLN A 28 -57.17 34.31 -28.65
CA GLN A 28 -56.42 35.43 -29.23
C GLN A 28 -55.00 34.99 -29.51
N SER A 29 -54.55 35.22 -30.72
CA SER A 29 -53.26 34.95 -31.31
C SER A 29 -52.16 35.78 -30.66
N THR A 30 -51.06 35.12 -30.20
CA THR A 30 -49.73 35.76 -30.16
C THR A 30 -48.68 34.73 -30.51
N GLN A 31 -48.36 34.61 -31.77
CA GLN A 31 -47.07 34.17 -32.28
C GLN A 31 -46.06 35.28 -31.98
N SER A 32 -45.31 35.19 -30.85
CA SER A 32 -44.05 35.93 -30.67
C SER A 32 -43.28 35.54 -29.42
N SER A 33 -43.10 34.23 -29.12
CA SER A 33 -42.25 33.83 -27.96
C SER A 33 -41.13 32.82 -28.32
N SER A 34 -41.16 32.20 -29.51
CA SER A 34 -40.12 31.26 -29.91
C SER A 34 -38.92 31.94 -30.57
N ASP A 35 -39.11 33.05 -31.28
CA ASP A 35 -38.02 33.74 -31.98
C ASP A 35 -37.16 34.60 -31.01
N ASP A 36 -37.75 35.10 -29.94
CA ASP A 36 -37.06 35.88 -28.90
C ASP A 36 -36.20 35.00 -27.98
N GLU A 37 -36.59 33.75 -27.73
CA GLU A 37 -35.77 32.78 -26.99
C GLU A 37 -34.66 32.22 -27.83
N ILE A 38 -34.88 31.98 -29.12
CA ILE A 38 -33.85 31.54 -30.07
C ILE A 38 -32.83 32.67 -30.31
N ALA A 39 -33.26 33.91 -30.42
CA ALA A 39 -32.39 35.07 -30.49
C ALA A 39 -31.58 35.30 -29.22
N LYS A 40 -32.17 35.09 -28.07
CA LYS A 40 -31.46 35.16 -26.78
C LYS A 40 -30.46 34.02 -26.57
N ARG A 41 -30.74 32.79 -27.03
CA ARG A 41 -29.78 31.67 -27.04
C ARG A 41 -28.68 31.89 -28.07
N ALA A 42 -28.99 32.35 -29.28
CA ALA A 42 -27.98 32.64 -30.28
C ALA A 42 -27.06 33.81 -29.87
N ASN A 43 -27.58 34.86 -29.27
CA ASN A 43 -26.79 35.94 -28.68
C ASN A 43 -25.95 35.51 -27.49
N ARG A 44 -26.44 34.59 -26.66
CA ARG A 44 -25.65 34.04 -25.55
C ARG A 44 -24.50 33.21 -26.07
N GLN A 45 -24.71 32.39 -27.09
CA GLN A 45 -23.67 31.54 -27.73
C GLN A 45 -22.63 32.35 -28.56
N VAL A 46 -23.07 33.48 -29.13
CA VAL A 46 -22.14 34.42 -29.81
C VAL A 46 -21.32 35.21 -28.79
N ILE A 47 -21.89 35.52 -27.62
CA ILE A 47 -21.19 36.19 -26.50
C ILE A 47 -20.21 35.22 -25.85
N GLU A 48 -20.60 33.94 -25.67
CA GLU A 48 -19.73 32.90 -25.12
C GLU A 48 -18.60 32.53 -26.11
N ASN A 49 -18.83 32.50 -27.41
CA ASN A 49 -17.80 32.23 -28.40
C ASN A 49 -16.93 33.48 -28.76
N ALA A 50 -17.40 34.69 -28.53
CA ALA A 50 -16.59 35.90 -28.67
C ALA A 50 -15.72 36.19 -27.42
N ALA A 51 -16.04 35.57 -26.28
CA ALA A 51 -15.22 35.67 -25.06
C ALA A 51 -13.99 34.73 -25.09
N ALA A 52 -13.94 33.77 -26.04
CA ALA A 52 -12.86 32.78 -26.10
C ALA A 52 -11.62 33.23 -26.87
N ASP A 53 -11.68 34.37 -27.64
CA ASP A 53 -10.58 34.78 -28.52
C ASP A 53 -10.21 36.29 -28.43
N SER A 54 -10.62 36.98 -27.38
CA SER A 54 -10.15 38.35 -27.11
C SER A 54 -9.11 38.33 -25.99
N PRO A 55 -7.95 38.96 -26.14
CA PRO A 55 -7.02 39.14 -25.05
C PRO A 55 -7.76 39.80 -23.88
N SER A 56 -7.65 39.20 -22.64
CA SER A 56 -8.25 39.74 -21.43
C SER A 56 -7.88 41.22 -21.29
N PRO A 57 -8.84 42.15 -21.06
CA PRO A 57 -8.53 43.54 -20.87
C PRO A 57 -7.59 43.73 -19.68
N GLU A 58 -6.44 44.31 -19.91
CA GLU A 58 -5.46 44.63 -18.88
C GLU A 58 -6.12 45.43 -17.73
N LEU A 59 -6.10 44.91 -16.51
CA LEU A 59 -6.70 45.60 -15.36
C LEU A 59 -5.89 46.87 -15.03
N LYS A 60 -6.58 48.03 -14.93
CA LYS A 60 -5.92 49.31 -14.67
C LYS A 60 -5.32 49.34 -13.27
N ILE A 61 -4.19 50.02 -13.12
CA ILE A 61 -3.61 50.37 -11.82
C ILE A 61 -4.38 51.54 -11.25
N LEU A 62 -5.03 51.36 -10.09
CA LEU A 62 -5.85 52.39 -9.44
C LEU A 62 -5.13 53.06 -8.24
N GLY A 63 -4.02 52.49 -7.80
CA GLY A 63 -3.22 52.96 -6.67
C GLY A 63 -2.21 51.93 -6.21
N THR A 64 -1.46 52.27 -5.16
CA THR A 64 -0.51 51.34 -4.55
C THR A 64 -0.72 51.32 -3.04
N VAL A 65 -0.79 50.12 -2.46
CA VAL A 65 -0.91 49.93 -1.02
C VAL A 65 0.43 50.25 -0.35
N PRO A 66 0.47 51.17 0.63
CA PRO A 66 1.72 51.50 1.30
C PRO A 66 2.21 50.31 2.15
N PRO A 67 3.50 50.29 2.55
CA PRO A 67 3.99 49.31 3.51
C PRO A 67 3.26 49.40 4.85
N PHE A 68 2.99 48.23 5.43
CA PHE A 68 2.42 48.10 6.78
C PHE A 68 3.05 46.92 7.52
N THR A 69 3.02 47.01 8.85
CA THR A 69 3.31 45.86 9.74
C THR A 69 2.25 45.89 10.85
N LEU A 70 1.52 44.83 10.96
CA LEU A 70 0.37 44.64 11.86
C LEU A 70 0.51 43.33 12.61
N THR A 71 -0.46 42.98 13.45
CA THR A 71 -0.52 41.71 14.18
C THR A 71 -1.63 40.83 13.59
N ASP A 72 -1.33 39.59 13.27
CA ASP A 72 -2.32 38.66 12.79
C ASP A 72 -3.17 38.05 13.93
N GLN A 73 -4.17 37.25 13.57
CA GLN A 73 -5.06 36.57 14.51
C GLN A 73 -4.34 35.57 15.43
N SER A 74 -3.14 35.12 15.09
CA SER A 74 -2.30 34.25 15.93
C SER A 74 -1.39 35.02 16.90
N GLY A 75 -1.37 36.34 16.79
CA GLY A 75 -0.50 37.20 17.58
C GLY A 75 0.89 37.43 16.97
N ARG A 76 1.16 36.97 15.76
CA ARG A 76 2.43 37.18 15.06
C ARG A 76 2.43 38.47 14.26
N GLN A 77 3.62 39.01 14.04
CA GLN A 77 3.79 40.16 13.14
C GLN A 77 3.50 39.74 11.70
N PHE A 78 2.70 40.55 11.01
CA PHE A 78 2.34 40.35 9.60
C PHE A 78 2.60 41.64 8.81
N SER A 79 3.45 41.57 7.83
CA SER A 79 3.80 42.71 6.99
C SER A 79 3.29 42.60 5.58
N ARG A 80 3.16 43.74 4.87
CA ARG A 80 2.80 43.74 3.44
C ARG A 80 3.77 42.88 2.60
N ASP A 81 5.00 42.78 2.97
CA ASP A 81 6.03 42.06 2.22
C ASP A 81 5.77 40.55 2.14
N GLN A 82 4.99 39.97 3.09
CA GLN A 82 4.51 38.60 3.05
C GLN A 82 3.49 38.33 1.95
N LEU A 83 2.90 39.40 1.37
CA LEU A 83 1.99 39.39 0.22
C LEU A 83 2.70 39.68 -1.09
N SER A 84 4.01 39.93 -1.10
CA SER A 84 4.79 40.21 -2.30
C SER A 84 4.76 39.01 -3.28
N GLY A 85 4.49 39.29 -4.55
CA GLY A 85 4.37 38.26 -5.60
C GLY A 85 3.03 37.50 -5.59
N LYS A 86 2.12 37.79 -4.64
CA LYS A 86 0.83 37.13 -4.51
C LYS A 86 -0.31 38.05 -4.95
N VAL A 87 -1.34 37.49 -5.56
CA VAL A 87 -2.63 38.17 -5.77
C VAL A 87 -3.40 38.09 -4.45
N TRP A 88 -3.97 39.20 -3.98
CA TRP A 88 -4.72 39.22 -2.74
C TRP A 88 -5.91 40.16 -2.73
N VAL A 89 -6.85 39.87 -1.85
CA VAL A 89 -8.07 40.67 -1.71
C VAL A 89 -8.15 41.20 -0.27
N ALA A 90 -8.31 42.52 -0.15
CA ALA A 90 -8.46 43.22 1.12
C ALA A 90 -9.91 43.57 1.44
N THR A 91 -10.24 43.50 2.72
CA THR A 91 -11.51 44.04 3.25
C THR A 91 -11.29 44.64 4.64
N PHE A 92 -12.22 45.58 5.03
CA PHE A 92 -12.22 46.18 6.35
C PHE A 92 -13.46 45.74 7.11
N ILE A 93 -13.27 45.33 8.37
CA ILE A 93 -14.33 44.78 9.23
C ILE A 93 -14.17 45.28 10.68
N PHE A 94 -15.17 45.00 11.54
CA PHE A 94 -15.01 44.92 12.99
C PHE A 94 -15.97 43.86 13.55
N THR A 95 -15.54 43.10 14.55
CA THR A 95 -16.23 41.86 14.94
C THR A 95 -17.56 42.08 15.66
N ARG A 96 -17.75 43.22 16.34
CA ARG A 96 -19.01 43.58 17.03
C ARG A 96 -20.02 44.34 16.15
N CYS A 97 -19.80 44.41 14.85
CA CYS A 97 -20.75 44.97 13.90
C CYS A 97 -21.99 44.08 13.79
N GLY A 98 -23.15 44.59 14.16
CA GLY A 98 -24.42 43.88 14.03
C GLY A 98 -25.16 44.11 12.71
N MET A 99 -24.57 44.83 11.75
CA MET A 99 -25.23 45.26 10.52
C MET A 99 -24.70 44.55 9.28
N THR A 100 -23.70 45.11 8.64
CA THR A 100 -23.21 44.67 7.31
C THR A 100 -22.00 43.77 7.34
N CYS A 101 -21.14 43.84 8.38
CA CYS A 101 -19.96 43.03 8.46
C CYS A 101 -20.21 41.50 8.45
N PRO A 102 -21.28 40.98 9.12
CA PRO A 102 -21.57 39.54 8.99
C PRO A 102 -21.86 39.10 7.55
N ALA A 103 -22.63 39.90 6.79
CA ALA A 103 -22.92 39.59 5.39
C ALA A 103 -21.67 39.76 4.49
N GLN A 104 -20.84 40.76 4.75
CA GLN A 104 -19.57 40.99 4.05
C GLN A 104 -18.58 39.84 4.31
N THR A 105 -18.46 39.40 5.57
CA THR A 105 -17.63 38.26 5.91
C THR A 105 -18.15 36.96 5.33
N ALA A 106 -19.45 36.74 5.28
CA ALA A 106 -20.05 35.57 4.62
C ALA A 106 -19.75 35.57 3.10
N ALA A 107 -19.85 36.74 2.44
CA ALA A 107 -19.49 36.87 1.03
C ALA A 107 -17.97 36.59 0.78
N PHE A 108 -17.12 36.97 1.74
CA PHE A 108 -15.66 36.69 1.68
C PHE A 108 -15.36 35.21 1.90
N ALA A 109 -16.12 34.54 2.79
CA ALA A 109 -16.06 33.08 2.95
C ALA A 109 -16.58 32.35 1.69
N GLU A 110 -17.61 32.86 1.03
CA GLU A 110 -18.06 32.33 -0.26
C GLU A 110 -16.98 32.49 -1.36
N LEU A 111 -16.28 33.63 -1.37
CA LEU A 111 -15.14 33.84 -2.28
C LEU A 111 -14.04 32.80 -2.01
N GLN A 112 -13.67 32.56 -0.74
CA GLN A 112 -12.75 31.49 -0.36
C GLN A 112 -13.17 30.14 -0.98
N GLN A 113 -14.42 29.72 -0.82
CA GLN A 113 -14.90 28.45 -1.38
C GLN A 113 -14.85 28.42 -2.91
N LYS A 114 -15.15 29.52 -3.57
CA LYS A 114 -15.07 29.63 -5.03
C LYS A 114 -13.63 29.56 -5.55
N LEU A 115 -12.66 30.12 -4.82
CA LEU A 115 -11.25 30.04 -5.16
C LEU A 115 -10.67 28.65 -4.90
N LYS A 116 -11.13 27.98 -3.83
CA LYS A 116 -10.80 26.57 -3.58
C LYS A 116 -11.29 25.64 -4.68
N SER A 117 -12.45 25.95 -5.28
CA SER A 117 -13.07 25.11 -6.31
C SER A 117 -12.37 25.16 -7.68
N ASP A 118 -11.33 25.98 -7.88
CA ASP A 118 -10.66 26.16 -9.17
C ASP A 118 -9.15 26.39 -9.08
N ASN A 119 -8.50 25.88 -8.02
CA ASN A 119 -7.05 25.95 -7.76
C ASN A 119 -6.48 27.37 -7.51
N ALA A 120 -7.30 28.40 -7.51
CA ALA A 120 -6.81 29.75 -7.26
C ALA A 120 -6.51 30.01 -5.78
N TRP A 121 -7.00 29.17 -4.85
CA TRP A 121 -6.86 29.37 -3.41
C TRP A 121 -5.40 29.41 -2.97
N GLY A 122 -4.62 28.44 -3.29
CA GLY A 122 -3.23 28.34 -2.82
C GLY A 122 -2.26 29.41 -3.41
N VAL A 123 -2.75 30.30 -4.26
CA VAL A 123 -2.00 31.42 -4.87
C VAL A 123 -2.67 32.78 -4.68
N THR A 124 -3.78 32.81 -3.92
CA THR A 124 -4.53 34.04 -3.61
C THR A 124 -4.65 34.17 -2.09
N GLU A 125 -4.35 35.36 -1.55
CA GLU A 125 -4.50 35.63 -0.13
C GLU A 125 -5.72 36.50 0.13
N LEU A 126 -6.43 36.25 1.23
CA LEU A 126 -7.49 37.08 1.74
C LEU A 126 -7.01 37.80 3.00
N VAL A 127 -7.28 39.11 3.09
CA VAL A 127 -6.84 39.93 4.23
C VAL A 127 -7.98 40.77 4.74
N SER A 128 -8.37 40.53 6.01
CA SER A 128 -9.40 41.32 6.72
C SER A 128 -8.71 42.23 7.76
N PHE A 129 -8.80 43.52 7.57
CA PHE A 129 -8.28 44.54 8.52
C PHE A 129 -9.38 44.95 9.48
N THR A 130 -9.10 44.94 10.79
CA THR A 130 -10.05 45.54 11.71
C THR A 130 -10.01 47.07 11.71
N VAL A 131 -11.14 47.73 11.90
CA VAL A 131 -11.24 49.18 12.15
C VAL A 131 -11.48 49.50 13.63
N ASP A 132 -11.56 48.46 14.50
CA ASP A 132 -11.83 48.56 15.93
C ASP A 132 -10.85 47.76 16.77
N PRO A 133 -9.50 48.07 16.65
CA PRO A 133 -8.47 47.23 17.22
C PRO A 133 -8.45 47.21 18.76
N GLU A 134 -9.06 48.13 19.44
CA GLU A 134 -9.19 48.09 20.90
C GLU A 134 -10.08 46.97 21.39
N PHE A 135 -11.06 46.56 20.58
CA PHE A 135 -11.92 45.43 20.86
C PHE A 135 -11.43 44.16 20.15
N ASP A 136 -11.04 44.27 18.90
CA ASP A 136 -10.65 43.17 18.03
C ASP A 136 -9.19 42.75 18.26
N THR A 137 -8.95 42.16 19.44
CA THR A 137 -7.64 41.56 19.78
C THR A 137 -7.38 40.29 18.91
N PRO A 138 -6.15 39.81 18.80
CA PRO A 138 -5.85 38.58 18.08
C PRO A 138 -6.75 37.39 18.48
N HIS A 139 -7.04 37.23 19.78
CA HIS A 139 -7.93 36.19 20.27
C HIS A 139 -9.37 36.36 19.76
N VAL A 140 -9.92 37.60 19.76
CA VAL A 140 -11.25 37.88 19.23
C VAL A 140 -11.31 37.59 17.73
N LEU A 141 -10.30 38.01 16.99
CA LEU A 141 -10.19 37.75 15.54
C LEU A 141 -10.09 36.25 15.22
N THR A 142 -9.35 35.49 16.02
CA THR A 142 -9.30 34.04 15.88
C THR A 142 -10.69 33.40 16.06
N GLN A 143 -11.46 33.80 17.08
CA GLN A 143 -12.79 33.27 17.30
C GLN A 143 -13.75 33.66 16.17
N TYR A 144 -13.65 34.91 15.67
CA TYR A 144 -14.43 35.41 14.56
C TYR A 144 -14.11 34.63 13.24
N GLY A 145 -12.85 34.43 12.95
CA GLY A 145 -12.41 33.67 11.77
C GLY A 145 -12.87 32.20 11.82
N LYS A 146 -12.72 31.53 12.97
CA LYS A 146 -13.22 30.15 13.16
C LYS A 146 -14.73 30.05 12.91
N LYS A 147 -15.52 31.01 13.45
CA LYS A 147 -16.96 31.05 13.23
C LYS A 147 -17.33 31.28 11.76
N SER A 148 -16.48 31.94 11.01
CA SER A 148 -16.64 32.22 9.58
C SER A 148 -16.04 31.13 8.69
N HIS A 149 -15.55 30.03 9.26
CA HIS A 149 -14.87 28.93 8.56
C HIS A 149 -13.67 29.41 7.71
N ALA A 150 -12.94 30.41 8.26
CA ALA A 150 -11.75 30.94 7.60
C ALA A 150 -10.62 29.93 7.63
N ASP A 151 -9.98 29.76 6.50
CA ASP A 151 -8.73 29.01 6.36
C ASP A 151 -7.57 29.96 6.65
N PHE A 152 -7.00 29.83 7.83
CA PHE A 152 -5.96 30.75 8.33
C PHE A 152 -4.61 30.58 7.61
N GLU A 153 -4.45 29.64 6.72
CA GLU A 153 -3.26 29.55 5.88
C GLU A 153 -3.22 30.66 4.84
N HIS A 154 -4.39 30.99 4.27
CA HIS A 154 -4.52 32.00 3.22
C HIS A 154 -5.54 33.11 3.53
N TRP A 155 -6.15 33.12 4.71
CA TRP A 155 -7.05 34.18 5.14
C TRP A 155 -6.59 34.76 6.48
N HIS A 156 -6.03 35.97 6.43
CA HIS A 156 -5.45 36.68 7.56
C HIS A 156 -6.39 37.75 8.12
N PHE A 157 -6.50 37.84 9.43
CA PHE A 157 -7.23 38.88 10.16
C PHE A 157 -6.24 39.75 10.91
N LEU A 158 -6.14 41.03 10.53
CA LEU A 158 -5.08 41.90 11.01
C LEU A 158 -5.60 42.97 11.96
N THR A 159 -4.88 43.16 13.07
CA THR A 159 -5.11 44.21 14.11
C THR A 159 -3.82 44.92 14.42
N GLY A 160 -3.92 46.07 15.14
CA GLY A 160 -2.72 46.84 15.50
C GLY A 160 -3.09 48.26 16.00
N ASP A 161 -2.22 49.25 15.76
CA ASP A 161 -2.52 50.62 16.09
C ASP A 161 -3.66 51.18 15.25
N ARG A 162 -4.66 51.82 15.93
CA ARG A 162 -5.84 52.39 15.26
C ARG A 162 -5.47 53.40 14.19
N GLY A 163 -4.52 54.29 14.49
CA GLY A 163 -4.10 55.35 13.57
C GLY A 163 -3.56 54.71 12.29
N VAL A 164 -2.66 53.74 12.43
CA VAL A 164 -2.08 52.96 11.28
C VAL A 164 -3.17 52.31 10.45
N LEU A 165 -4.11 51.61 11.08
CA LEU A 165 -5.22 50.92 10.39
C LEU A 165 -6.16 51.90 9.66
N TRP A 166 -6.46 53.03 10.26
CA TRP A 166 -7.33 54.02 9.68
C TRP A 166 -6.65 54.83 8.57
N ASP A 167 -5.36 55.16 8.70
CA ASP A 167 -4.58 55.78 7.63
C ASP A 167 -4.42 54.80 6.45
N LEU A 168 -4.21 53.49 6.75
CA LEU A 168 -4.18 52.46 5.72
C LEU A 168 -5.51 52.36 4.96
N SER A 169 -6.64 52.42 5.66
CA SER A 169 -7.95 52.45 5.04
C SER A 169 -8.16 53.69 4.15
N LYS A 170 -7.91 54.89 4.70
CA LYS A 170 -8.18 56.16 4.00
C LYS A 170 -7.17 56.47 2.90
N ASP A 171 -5.90 56.44 3.26
CA ASP A 171 -4.82 56.90 2.37
C ASP A 171 -4.19 55.77 1.58
N GLY A 172 -4.15 54.55 2.12
CA GLY A 172 -3.67 53.37 1.43
C GLY A 172 -4.68 52.79 0.47
N PHE A 173 -5.85 52.40 0.97
CA PHE A 173 -6.91 51.77 0.16
C PHE A 173 -7.93 52.71 -0.41
N LYS A 174 -7.86 54.01 -0.10
CA LYS A 174 -8.83 55.05 -0.52
C LYS A 174 -10.28 54.72 -0.11
N LEU A 175 -10.46 54.07 1.03
CA LEU A 175 -11.73 53.67 1.59
C LEU A 175 -12.10 54.54 2.82
N PRO A 176 -13.33 55.05 2.93
CA PRO A 176 -13.72 55.91 4.05
C PRO A 176 -13.84 55.10 5.34
N VAL A 177 -13.33 55.64 6.43
CA VAL A 177 -13.60 55.23 7.79
C VAL A 177 -13.82 56.45 8.66
N THR A 178 -14.85 56.47 9.53
CA THR A 178 -15.18 57.61 10.36
C THR A 178 -15.43 57.22 11.83
N SER A 179 -15.04 58.09 12.73
CA SER A 179 -15.26 57.90 14.15
C SER A 179 -16.76 57.96 14.49
N PRO A 180 -17.17 57.20 15.52
CA PRO A 180 -18.47 57.38 16.13
C PRO A 180 -18.74 58.82 16.54
N ARG A 181 -19.92 59.35 16.31
CA ARG A 181 -20.25 60.73 16.75
C ARG A 181 -20.59 60.82 18.24
N ASP A 182 -21.00 59.68 18.81
CA ASP A 182 -21.29 59.51 20.23
C ASP A 182 -21.14 58.04 20.65
N ALA A 183 -21.35 57.73 21.94
CA ALA A 183 -21.17 56.37 22.49
C ALA A 183 -22.17 55.34 21.93
N ASN A 184 -23.20 55.75 21.22
CA ASN A 184 -24.24 54.92 20.65
C ASN A 184 -24.10 54.72 19.11
N THR A 185 -23.15 55.42 18.47
CA THR A 185 -22.89 55.34 17.03
C THR A 185 -21.75 54.33 16.75
N LEU A 186 -21.98 53.50 15.74
CA LEU A 186 -20.96 52.52 15.30
C LEU A 186 -19.92 53.20 14.39
N ILE A 187 -18.72 52.60 14.31
CA ILE A 187 -17.72 52.99 13.33
C ILE A 187 -18.31 52.77 11.94
N ALA A 188 -18.28 53.78 11.09
CA ALA A 188 -18.69 53.63 9.71
C ALA A 188 -17.46 53.37 8.84
N HIS A 189 -17.48 52.27 8.09
CA HIS A 189 -16.41 51.88 7.17
C HIS A 189 -16.94 51.37 5.85
N SER A 190 -16.04 51.17 4.87
CA SER A 190 -16.41 50.71 3.54
C SER A 190 -16.75 49.22 3.54
N GLN A 191 -17.70 48.80 2.67
CA GLN A 191 -18.08 47.42 2.39
C GLN A 191 -17.39 46.86 1.11
N MET A 192 -16.37 47.52 0.65
CA MET A 192 -15.67 47.14 -0.61
C MET A 192 -14.66 46.03 -0.35
N PHE A 193 -14.57 45.11 -1.30
CA PHE A 193 -13.42 44.23 -1.52
C PHE A 193 -12.45 44.92 -2.48
N VAL A 194 -11.18 44.87 -2.15
CA VAL A 194 -10.14 45.53 -2.95
C VAL A 194 -9.17 44.48 -3.48
N LEU A 195 -9.09 44.32 -4.78
CA LEU A 195 -8.18 43.43 -5.45
C LEU A 195 -6.81 44.11 -5.58
N VAL A 196 -5.77 43.41 -5.17
CA VAL A 196 -4.39 43.89 -5.19
C VAL A 196 -3.50 42.83 -5.84
N ASP A 197 -2.58 43.25 -6.66
CA ASP A 197 -1.62 42.38 -7.34
C ASP A 197 -0.33 42.13 -6.52
N GLY A 198 0.54 41.25 -7.01
CA GLY A 198 1.81 40.88 -6.36
C GLY A 198 2.82 42.03 -6.19
N ASN A 199 2.61 43.17 -6.85
CA ASN A 199 3.39 44.42 -6.72
C ASN A 199 2.73 45.42 -5.77
N ALA A 200 1.74 44.99 -4.99
CA ALA A 200 0.92 45.81 -4.10
C ALA A 200 0.14 46.91 -4.83
N GLN A 201 -0.18 46.73 -6.11
CA GLN A 201 -0.97 47.68 -6.90
C GLN A 201 -2.45 47.32 -6.82
N ILE A 202 -3.29 48.30 -6.52
CA ILE A 202 -4.76 48.16 -6.50
C ILE A 202 -5.26 48.04 -7.92
N ARG A 203 -5.97 46.97 -8.21
CA ARG A 203 -6.46 46.63 -9.55
C ARG A 203 -7.99 46.71 -9.70
N GLY A 204 -8.72 46.73 -8.57
CA GLY A 204 -10.17 46.84 -8.59
C GLY A 204 -10.80 47.04 -7.21
N TYR A 205 -12.02 47.64 -7.22
CA TYR A 205 -12.90 47.77 -6.06
C TYR A 205 -14.25 47.14 -6.39
N TYR A 206 -14.73 46.27 -5.50
CA TYR A 206 -15.93 45.46 -5.71
C TYR A 206 -16.83 45.55 -4.49
N SER A 207 -18.14 45.74 -4.70
CA SER A 207 -19.09 45.73 -3.60
C SER A 207 -19.19 44.33 -3.00
N GLY A 208 -18.76 44.17 -1.73
CA GLY A 208 -18.78 42.85 -1.06
C GLY A 208 -20.18 42.27 -0.89
N LEU A 209 -21.24 43.10 -1.03
CA LEU A 209 -22.63 42.69 -0.91
C LEU A 209 -23.33 42.47 -2.26
N SER A 210 -22.66 42.68 -3.40
CA SER A 210 -23.21 42.44 -4.73
C SER A 210 -22.75 41.10 -5.28
N PRO A 211 -23.66 40.17 -5.55
CA PRO A 211 -23.29 38.89 -6.19
C PRO A 211 -22.59 39.07 -7.55
N GLU A 212 -23.03 40.03 -8.35
CA GLU A 212 -22.44 40.31 -9.67
C GLU A 212 -21.01 40.87 -9.53
N ALA A 213 -20.79 41.77 -8.55
CA ALA A 213 -19.46 42.29 -8.27
C ALA A 213 -18.49 41.18 -7.78
N ASN A 214 -19.01 40.23 -6.99
CA ASN A 214 -18.20 39.08 -6.51
C ASN A 214 -17.88 38.09 -7.63
N VAL A 215 -18.74 37.89 -8.63
CA VAL A 215 -18.45 37.12 -9.84
C VAL A 215 -17.34 37.82 -10.63
N LYS A 216 -17.45 39.13 -10.83
CA LYS A 216 -16.41 39.92 -11.52
C LYS A 216 -15.09 39.92 -10.77
N LEU A 217 -15.10 40.05 -9.44
CA LEU A 217 -13.88 39.95 -8.61
C LEU A 217 -13.16 38.64 -8.86
N LYS A 218 -13.86 37.50 -8.85
CA LYS A 218 -13.26 36.20 -9.14
C LYS A 218 -12.65 36.16 -10.56
N GLN A 219 -13.33 36.67 -11.58
CA GLN A 219 -12.80 36.74 -12.93
C GLN A 219 -11.53 37.60 -13.03
N ASP A 220 -11.51 38.73 -12.32
CA ASP A 220 -10.35 39.62 -12.33
C ASP A 220 -9.16 39.06 -11.52
N ILE A 221 -9.44 38.26 -10.45
CA ILE A 221 -8.41 37.45 -9.77
C ILE A 221 -7.76 36.49 -10.77
N HIS A 222 -8.56 35.74 -11.54
CA HIS A 222 -8.03 34.80 -12.53
C HIS A 222 -7.20 35.54 -13.62
N THR A 223 -7.66 36.69 -14.05
CA THR A 223 -6.91 37.52 -15.00
C THR A 223 -5.52 37.92 -14.47
N LEU A 224 -5.44 38.27 -13.18
CA LEU A 224 -4.14 38.60 -12.55
C LEU A 224 -3.28 37.37 -12.36
N LEU A 225 -3.87 36.23 -12.01
CA LEU A 225 -3.13 34.98 -11.86
C LEU A 225 -2.62 34.48 -13.19
N ASP A 226 -3.37 34.61 -14.27
CA ASP A 226 -2.92 34.28 -15.65
C ASP A 226 -1.73 35.14 -16.08
N ASP A 227 -1.65 36.39 -15.63
CA ASP A 227 -0.54 37.31 -15.91
C ASP A 227 0.68 37.06 -14.99
N GLN A 228 0.47 36.86 -13.69
CA GLN A 228 1.55 36.84 -12.68
C GLN A 228 1.99 35.45 -12.23
N SER A 229 1.16 34.45 -12.43
CA SER A 229 1.43 33.06 -12.02
C SER A 229 0.75 32.09 -12.99
N PRO A 230 1.11 32.06 -14.27
CA PRO A 230 0.37 31.32 -15.30
C PRO A 230 0.23 29.82 -15.02
N GLN A 231 1.11 29.24 -14.19
CA GLN A 231 1.05 27.82 -13.76
C GLN A 231 0.00 27.54 -12.67
N TRP A 232 -0.75 28.55 -12.21
CA TRP A 232 -1.73 28.33 -11.14
C TRP A 232 -2.81 27.31 -11.49
N LYS A 233 -3.14 27.14 -12.78
CA LYS A 233 -4.12 26.16 -13.28
C LYS A 233 -3.60 24.73 -13.22
N ASP A 234 -2.29 24.58 -13.31
CA ASP A 234 -1.61 23.28 -13.29
C ASP A 234 -1.21 22.85 -11.89
N ARG A 235 -1.50 23.68 -10.90
CA ARG A 235 -1.17 23.39 -9.52
C ARG A 235 -1.99 22.20 -9.01
N VAL A 236 -1.31 21.27 -8.37
CA VAL A 236 -1.92 20.15 -7.66
C VAL A 236 -2.14 20.55 -6.20
N ASN A 237 -3.38 20.53 -5.74
CA ASN A 237 -3.69 20.66 -4.31
C ASN A 237 -3.34 19.36 -3.60
N GLU A 238 -2.72 19.45 -2.45
CA GLU A 238 -2.41 18.26 -1.66
C GLU A 238 -3.46 18.07 -0.56
N ILE A 239 -3.98 16.85 -0.45
CA ILE A 239 -4.71 16.40 0.73
C ILE A 239 -3.72 15.59 1.55
N ALA A 240 -3.18 16.23 2.57
CA ALA A 240 -2.29 15.58 3.50
C ALA A 240 -3.02 14.49 4.29
N VAL A 241 -2.37 13.36 4.51
CA VAL A 241 -2.76 12.42 5.56
C VAL A 241 -2.77 13.13 6.92
N PRO A 242 -3.56 12.63 7.90
CA PRO A 242 -3.48 13.12 9.28
C PRO A 242 -2.05 13.16 9.80
N GLU A 243 -1.74 14.13 10.67
CA GLU A 243 -0.38 14.34 11.18
C GLU A 243 0.14 13.13 11.96
N ASP A 244 -0.72 12.44 12.69
CA ASP A 244 -0.45 11.19 13.40
C ASP A 244 -0.07 10.01 12.48
N VAL A 245 -0.41 10.07 11.20
CA VAL A 245 0.04 9.11 10.18
C VAL A 245 1.34 9.56 9.51
N ARG A 246 1.50 10.87 9.32
CA ARG A 246 2.68 11.45 8.64
C ARG A 246 3.93 11.44 9.52
N ASP A 247 3.78 11.78 10.78
CA ASP A 247 4.87 11.92 11.76
C ASP A 247 4.41 11.44 13.15
N PRO A 248 4.25 10.13 13.31
CA PRO A 248 3.72 9.58 14.54
C PRO A 248 4.75 9.61 15.67
N GLN A 249 4.50 10.43 16.69
CA GLN A 249 5.38 10.57 17.88
C GLN A 249 5.66 9.23 18.57
N TRP A 250 4.71 8.32 18.54
CA TRP A 250 4.85 6.98 19.15
C TRP A 250 5.97 6.14 18.52
N LEU A 251 6.40 6.42 17.29
CA LEU A 251 7.55 5.74 16.67
C LEU A 251 8.86 6.05 17.41
N THR A 252 9.05 7.30 17.84
CA THR A 252 10.25 7.70 18.59
C THR A 252 10.30 7.00 19.95
N ASP A 253 9.17 6.99 20.67
CA ASP A 253 9.09 6.36 21.99
C ASP A 253 9.35 4.85 21.88
N ARG A 254 8.80 4.20 20.83
CA ARG A 254 9.02 2.78 20.54
C ARG A 254 10.48 2.47 20.21
N ALA A 255 11.10 3.31 19.39
CA ALA A 255 12.51 3.14 19.03
C ALA A 255 13.45 3.19 20.24
N GLU A 256 13.22 4.10 21.18
CA GLU A 256 14.00 4.19 22.40
C GLU A 256 13.85 2.96 23.28
N GLN A 257 12.62 2.48 23.46
CA GLN A 257 12.35 1.27 24.24
C GLN A 257 12.99 0.03 23.62
N GLN A 258 12.78 -0.18 22.33
CA GLN A 258 13.30 -1.35 21.62
C GLN A 258 14.82 -1.45 21.64
N LYS A 259 15.51 -0.32 21.42
CA LYS A 259 16.98 -0.28 21.52
C LYS A 259 17.48 -0.67 22.91
N ALA A 260 16.76 -0.31 23.96
CA ALA A 260 17.11 -0.70 25.32
C ALA A 260 16.87 -2.19 25.58
N ASP A 261 15.75 -2.73 25.04
CA ASP A 261 15.39 -4.14 25.20
C ASP A 261 16.39 -5.04 24.45
N VAL A 262 16.72 -4.71 23.20
CA VAL A 262 17.68 -5.44 22.36
C VAL A 262 19.08 -5.42 22.99
N ALA A 263 19.55 -4.26 23.46
CA ALA A 263 20.86 -4.13 24.10
C ALA A 263 21.00 -4.92 25.41
N ALA A 264 19.90 -5.37 25.99
CA ALA A 264 19.91 -6.20 27.21
C ALA A 264 20.04 -7.70 26.91
N LEU A 265 19.97 -8.11 25.65
CA LEU A 265 20.05 -9.50 25.21
C LEU A 265 21.50 -9.92 24.97
N ASP A 266 21.75 -11.22 25.13
CA ASP A 266 23.03 -11.85 24.81
C ASP A 266 23.01 -12.47 23.40
N ILE A 267 22.64 -11.64 22.41
CA ILE A 267 22.62 -12.00 20.98
C ILE A 267 23.37 -10.95 20.17
N THR A 268 23.88 -11.30 19.00
CA THR A 268 24.51 -10.36 18.09
C THR A 268 23.47 -9.39 17.53
N SER A 269 23.60 -8.10 17.85
CA SER A 269 22.65 -7.06 17.45
C SER A 269 23.31 -5.69 17.23
N ASP A 270 24.64 -5.65 17.20
CA ASP A 270 25.44 -4.42 17.02
C ASP A 270 25.84 -4.21 15.54
N PHE A 271 24.92 -4.52 14.64
CA PHE A 271 24.98 -4.24 13.22
C PHE A 271 23.77 -3.42 12.76
N GLN A 272 23.77 -2.93 11.52
CA GLN A 272 22.71 -2.07 10.99
C GLN A 272 22.37 -2.43 9.55
N PHE A 273 21.10 -2.35 9.22
CA PHE A 273 20.63 -2.27 7.84
C PHE A 273 20.59 -0.81 7.36
N ARG A 274 20.98 -0.61 6.12
CA ARG A 274 20.89 0.68 5.44
C ARG A 274 20.14 0.53 4.12
N ASP A 275 19.15 1.41 3.88
CA ASP A 275 18.50 1.49 2.58
C ASP A 275 19.48 1.99 1.51
N SER A 276 19.97 1.08 0.70
CA SER A 276 20.95 1.28 -0.37
C SER A 276 20.32 1.36 -1.76
N ARG A 277 19.00 1.50 -1.88
CA ARG A 277 18.28 1.50 -3.15
C ARG A 277 18.84 2.51 -4.16
N GLU A 278 19.18 3.72 -3.73
CA GLU A 278 19.78 4.73 -4.63
C GLU A 278 21.16 4.32 -5.13
N ASP A 279 21.93 3.71 -4.25
CA ASP A 279 23.27 3.17 -4.59
C ASP A 279 23.17 1.93 -5.46
N SER A 280 22.15 1.09 -5.30
CA SER A 280 21.94 -0.13 -6.09
C SER A 280 21.57 0.13 -7.54
N GLY A 281 21.02 1.30 -7.86
CA GLY A 281 20.54 1.66 -9.19
C GLY A 281 19.09 1.23 -9.46
N ILE A 282 18.42 0.50 -8.56
CA ILE A 282 17.03 0.06 -8.73
C ILE A 282 16.09 1.27 -8.71
N GLN A 283 15.34 1.45 -9.80
CA GLN A 283 14.38 2.54 -9.98
C GLN A 283 12.93 2.05 -10.04
N PHE A 284 12.71 0.76 -9.81
CA PHE A 284 11.37 0.17 -9.79
C PHE A 284 10.43 0.93 -8.85
N LYS A 285 9.18 1.01 -9.26
CA LYS A 285 8.09 1.50 -8.44
C LYS A 285 6.87 0.63 -8.69
N ASP A 286 6.30 0.08 -7.65
CA ASP A 286 5.02 -0.62 -7.75
C ASP A 286 3.90 0.36 -8.09
N GLU A 287 3.11 0.05 -9.12
CA GLU A 287 1.90 0.77 -9.49
C GLU A 287 0.69 -0.08 -9.12
N VAL A 288 -0.22 0.50 -8.36
CA VAL A 288 -1.41 -0.20 -7.87
C VAL A 288 -2.67 0.21 -8.62
N VAL A 289 -3.64 -0.69 -8.69
CA VAL A 289 -4.96 -0.42 -9.28
C VAL A 289 -5.62 0.74 -8.55
N ASP A 290 -6.08 1.73 -9.32
CA ASP A 290 -6.73 2.93 -8.84
C ASP A 290 -8.25 2.91 -9.05
N ASP A 291 -9.02 2.60 -8.01
CA ASP A 291 -10.48 2.58 -8.04
C ASP A 291 -11.07 3.90 -7.51
N VAL A 292 -10.61 5.04 -8.05
CA VAL A 292 -10.96 6.40 -7.59
C VAL A 292 -12.44 6.74 -7.59
N LYS A 293 -13.26 6.04 -8.38
CA LYS A 293 -14.71 6.26 -8.39
C LYS A 293 -15.41 5.75 -7.14
N ARG A 294 -14.74 4.98 -6.30
CA ARG A 294 -15.29 4.37 -5.09
C ARG A 294 -14.86 5.13 -3.85
N ALA A 295 -15.62 4.97 -2.77
CA ALA A 295 -15.33 5.62 -1.49
C ALA A 295 -14.02 5.15 -0.87
N PHE A 296 -13.63 3.90 -1.14
CA PHE A 296 -12.37 3.30 -0.72
C PHE A 296 -11.63 2.85 -1.96
N LYS A 297 -10.38 3.27 -2.05
CA LYS A 297 -9.49 2.85 -3.07
C LYS A 297 -8.82 1.54 -2.66
N ALA A 298 -8.47 0.73 -3.63
CA ALA A 298 -7.58 -0.42 -3.54
C ALA A 298 -7.91 -1.50 -2.50
N ALA A 299 -8.85 -1.26 -1.56
CA ALA A 299 -9.27 -2.29 -0.59
C ALA A 299 -9.83 -3.57 -1.23
N HIS A 300 -9.97 -3.58 -2.54
CA HIS A 300 -10.50 -4.70 -3.32
C HIS A 300 -9.43 -5.41 -4.15
N TYR A 301 -8.31 -4.73 -4.40
CA TYR A 301 -7.11 -5.29 -5.03
C TYR A 301 -5.96 -5.22 -4.03
N ASP A 302 -6.19 -5.67 -2.80
CA ASP A 302 -5.21 -5.57 -1.72
C ASP A 302 -4.02 -6.50 -1.90
N HIS A 303 -4.19 -7.62 -2.57
CA HIS A 303 -3.14 -8.60 -2.83
C HIS A 303 -2.37 -8.27 -4.11
N GLY A 304 -1.14 -8.73 -4.18
CA GLY A 304 -0.19 -8.45 -5.25
C GLY A 304 1.12 -7.91 -4.71
N SER A 305 1.87 -7.24 -5.57
CA SER A 305 3.21 -6.72 -5.28
C SER A 305 4.17 -7.84 -4.89
N GLY A 306 4.16 -8.94 -5.65
CA GLY A 306 5.07 -10.08 -5.45
C GLY A 306 6.53 -9.75 -5.79
N ILE A 307 7.46 -10.55 -5.29
CA ILE A 307 8.90 -10.45 -5.58
C ILE A 307 9.51 -11.86 -5.68
N ALA A 308 10.40 -12.07 -6.64
CA ALA A 308 11.12 -13.33 -6.78
C ALA A 308 12.58 -13.10 -7.11
N THR A 309 13.46 -14.02 -6.64
CA THR A 309 14.89 -13.99 -6.93
C THR A 309 15.37 -15.31 -7.48
N ALA A 310 16.20 -15.24 -8.52
CA ALA A 310 16.89 -16.37 -9.11
C ALA A 310 18.12 -15.89 -9.88
N ASP A 311 19.08 -16.78 -10.12
CA ASP A 311 20.18 -16.54 -11.04
C ASP A 311 19.70 -16.85 -12.46
N VAL A 312 19.33 -15.81 -13.22
CA VAL A 312 18.69 -15.98 -14.54
C VAL A 312 19.69 -16.09 -15.68
N ASP A 313 20.97 -15.80 -15.45
CA ASP A 313 22.02 -15.87 -16.46
C ASP A 313 23.18 -16.81 -16.09
N ASN A 314 23.00 -17.60 -15.02
CA ASN A 314 23.93 -18.60 -14.52
C ASN A 314 25.33 -18.03 -14.17
N ASP A 315 25.33 -16.75 -13.68
CA ASP A 315 26.59 -16.10 -13.27
C ASP A 315 26.92 -16.27 -11.78
N GLY A 316 26.04 -16.93 -11.03
CA GLY A 316 26.19 -17.26 -9.61
C GLY A 316 25.60 -16.19 -8.68
N ARG A 317 25.03 -15.11 -9.19
CA ARG A 317 24.39 -14.04 -8.42
C ARG A 317 22.88 -14.05 -8.63
N LEU A 318 22.14 -13.75 -7.56
CA LEU A 318 20.67 -13.70 -7.65
C LEU A 318 20.20 -12.37 -8.23
N ASP A 319 19.37 -12.47 -9.25
CA ASP A 319 18.63 -11.38 -9.86
C ASP A 319 17.27 -11.21 -9.21
N ILE A 320 16.63 -10.05 -9.42
CA ILE A 320 15.35 -9.71 -8.78
C ILE A 320 14.28 -9.46 -9.84
N TYR A 321 13.15 -10.16 -9.72
CA TYR A 321 11.94 -9.88 -10.47
C TYR A 321 10.88 -9.23 -9.59
N PHE A 322 10.58 -7.97 -9.84
CA PHE A 322 9.51 -7.23 -9.18
C PHE A 322 8.21 -7.35 -9.96
N VAL A 323 7.15 -7.72 -9.24
CA VAL A 323 5.79 -7.71 -9.79
C VAL A 323 5.12 -6.42 -9.40
N SER A 324 4.66 -5.66 -10.41
CA SER A 324 3.82 -4.49 -10.23
C SER A 324 2.36 -4.87 -10.42
N GLN A 325 1.50 -4.44 -9.51
CA GLN A 325 0.08 -4.82 -9.59
C GLN A 325 -0.56 -4.32 -10.89
N PHE A 326 -0.26 -3.09 -11.32
CA PHE A 326 -0.86 -2.46 -12.50
C PHE A 326 0.17 -1.81 -13.44
N GLY A 327 1.40 -1.75 -13.06
CA GLY A 327 2.49 -1.23 -13.89
C GLY A 327 3.18 -2.36 -14.66
N ARG A 328 4.37 -2.06 -15.08
CA ARG A 328 5.25 -3.04 -15.73
C ARG A 328 6.01 -3.83 -14.69
N ASN A 329 5.98 -5.14 -14.80
CA ASN A 329 6.89 -6.01 -14.05
C ASN A 329 8.32 -5.81 -14.54
N GLU A 330 9.30 -5.89 -13.65
CA GLU A 330 10.69 -5.60 -14.01
C GLU A 330 11.66 -6.67 -13.50
N LEU A 331 12.60 -7.05 -14.36
CA LEU A 331 13.73 -7.93 -14.04
C LEU A 331 15.02 -7.11 -13.93
N TRP A 332 15.66 -7.21 -12.77
CA TRP A 332 16.87 -6.49 -12.44
C TRP A 332 18.02 -7.48 -12.20
N ARG A 333 19.01 -7.44 -13.10
CA ARG A 333 20.19 -8.28 -13.04
C ARG A 333 21.21 -7.76 -12.04
N ASN A 334 21.71 -8.64 -11.18
CA ASN A 334 22.75 -8.35 -10.21
C ASN A 334 24.12 -8.29 -10.89
N GLN A 335 24.79 -7.14 -10.83
CA GLN A 335 26.12 -6.92 -11.41
C GLN A 335 27.26 -7.12 -10.40
N GLY A 336 26.95 -7.57 -9.19
CA GLY A 336 27.88 -7.61 -8.04
C GLY A 336 27.98 -6.28 -7.30
N ASP A 337 28.61 -6.32 -6.13
CA ASP A 337 28.79 -5.16 -5.23
C ASP A 337 27.46 -4.42 -4.93
N GLY A 338 26.35 -5.13 -4.89
CA GLY A 338 25.02 -4.59 -4.63
C GLY A 338 24.48 -3.66 -5.73
N LYS A 339 24.94 -3.83 -6.98
CA LYS A 339 24.49 -3.05 -8.15
C LYS A 339 23.59 -3.88 -9.04
N PHE A 340 22.57 -3.24 -9.59
CA PHE A 340 21.60 -3.89 -10.45
C PHE A 340 21.37 -3.14 -11.76
N GLU A 341 21.10 -3.88 -12.83
CA GLU A 341 20.76 -3.37 -14.16
C GLU A 341 19.39 -3.87 -14.59
N ASN A 342 18.53 -2.96 -15.06
CA ASN A 342 17.22 -3.35 -15.59
C ASN A 342 17.38 -4.04 -16.95
N ILE A 343 17.15 -5.34 -17.01
CA ILE A 343 17.21 -6.16 -18.23
C ILE A 343 15.83 -6.58 -18.75
N THR A 344 14.75 -6.02 -18.22
CA THR A 344 13.36 -6.40 -18.52
C THR A 344 13.05 -6.49 -20.02
N GLU A 345 13.52 -5.50 -20.81
CA GLU A 345 13.27 -5.45 -22.27
C GLU A 345 14.01 -6.57 -22.99
N SER A 346 15.29 -6.74 -22.71
CA SER A 346 16.11 -7.79 -23.32
C SER A 346 15.66 -9.18 -22.89
N ALA A 347 15.24 -9.34 -21.63
CA ALA A 347 14.75 -10.60 -21.10
C ALA A 347 13.36 -10.99 -21.66
N GLY A 348 12.54 -10.03 -22.12
CA GLY A 348 11.22 -10.31 -22.70
C GLY A 348 10.12 -10.59 -21.65
N VAL A 349 10.34 -10.23 -20.38
CA VAL A 349 9.42 -10.57 -19.26
C VAL A 349 8.63 -9.37 -18.70
N GLY A 350 8.65 -8.24 -19.39
CA GLY A 350 8.00 -6.98 -18.97
C GLY A 350 6.49 -6.97 -19.25
N VAL A 351 5.71 -7.70 -18.47
CA VAL A 351 4.25 -7.78 -18.60
C VAL A 351 3.60 -6.54 -17.99
N SER A 352 2.69 -5.89 -18.71
CA SER A 352 2.02 -4.65 -18.28
C SER A 352 0.60 -4.46 -18.81
N ASP A 353 0.01 -5.47 -19.43
CA ASP A 353 -1.28 -5.38 -20.14
C ASP A 353 -2.51 -5.61 -19.24
N GLU A 354 -2.35 -6.26 -18.11
CA GLU A 354 -3.40 -6.54 -17.11
C GLU A 354 -2.76 -6.63 -15.71
N VAL A 355 -3.57 -6.88 -14.69
CA VAL A 355 -3.11 -6.97 -13.29
C VAL A 355 -2.28 -8.21 -13.05
N SER A 356 -1.04 -8.02 -12.59
CA SER A 356 -0.14 -9.08 -12.12
C SER A 356 -0.16 -9.18 -10.59
N VAL A 357 0.12 -10.36 -10.03
CA VAL A 357 -0.02 -10.63 -8.59
C VAL A 357 1.27 -11.18 -7.98
N GLY A 358 1.74 -12.33 -8.41
CA GLY A 358 2.91 -13.01 -7.88
C GLY A 358 3.75 -13.63 -8.99
N ALA A 359 4.97 -13.98 -8.65
CA ALA A 359 5.91 -14.66 -9.54
C ALA A 359 6.69 -15.73 -8.81
N SER A 360 7.03 -16.82 -9.53
CA SER A 360 7.85 -17.91 -9.02
C SER A 360 8.81 -18.42 -10.09
N PHE A 361 10.06 -18.60 -9.71
CA PHE A 361 11.10 -19.23 -10.54
C PHE A 361 11.26 -20.72 -10.20
N ALA A 362 11.43 -21.56 -11.22
CA ALA A 362 11.75 -22.98 -11.06
C ALA A 362 12.42 -23.50 -12.34
N ASP A 363 13.23 -24.55 -12.24
CA ASP A 363 13.71 -25.32 -13.39
C ASP A 363 12.68 -26.44 -13.67
N ILE A 364 11.71 -26.17 -14.56
CA ILE A 364 10.53 -27.04 -14.78
C ILE A 364 10.84 -28.23 -15.68
N ASP A 365 11.94 -28.22 -16.42
CA ASP A 365 12.31 -29.29 -17.35
C ASP A 365 13.71 -29.89 -17.06
N ASN A 366 14.29 -29.53 -15.90
CA ASN A 366 15.55 -30.01 -15.40
C ASN A 366 16.76 -29.73 -16.35
N ASP A 367 16.69 -28.65 -17.16
CA ASP A 367 17.73 -28.27 -18.10
C ASP A 367 18.86 -27.43 -17.44
N GLY A 368 18.67 -27.01 -16.20
CA GLY A 368 19.58 -26.21 -15.40
C GLY A 368 19.42 -24.71 -15.56
N ASN A 369 18.41 -24.28 -16.30
CA ASN A 369 18.04 -22.87 -16.41
C ASN A 369 16.73 -22.62 -15.66
N VAL A 370 16.56 -21.42 -15.12
CA VAL A 370 15.36 -21.09 -14.38
C VAL A 370 14.27 -20.58 -15.31
N ASP A 371 13.05 -21.06 -15.10
CA ASP A 371 11.84 -20.61 -15.78
C ASP A 371 11.03 -19.71 -14.84
N LEU A 372 10.15 -18.87 -15.39
CA LEU A 372 9.37 -17.89 -14.63
C LEU A 372 7.88 -18.11 -14.84
N TYR A 373 7.14 -18.36 -13.76
CA TYR A 373 5.67 -18.36 -13.75
C TYR A 373 5.14 -17.07 -13.13
N LEU A 374 4.14 -16.44 -13.77
CA LEU A 374 3.53 -15.18 -13.36
C LEU A 374 2.01 -15.35 -13.22
N THR A 375 1.46 -15.06 -12.05
CA THR A 375 0.03 -15.09 -11.77
C THR A 375 -0.64 -13.76 -12.08
N ARG A 376 -1.89 -13.82 -12.60
CA ARG A 376 -2.60 -12.65 -13.10
C ARG A 376 -4.08 -12.67 -12.74
N VAL A 377 -4.72 -11.49 -12.70
CA VAL A 377 -6.15 -11.35 -12.45
C VAL A 377 -6.92 -11.23 -13.76
N ARG A 378 -7.81 -12.18 -14.01
CA ARG A 378 -8.70 -12.23 -15.20
C ARG A 378 -7.99 -12.14 -16.55
N ALA A 379 -6.73 -12.48 -16.55
CA ALA A 379 -5.89 -12.62 -17.72
C ALA A 379 -5.19 -13.98 -17.70
N PRO A 380 -4.78 -14.54 -18.84
CA PRO A 380 -4.01 -15.79 -18.84
C PRO A 380 -2.74 -15.63 -18.02
N ASN A 381 -2.51 -16.53 -17.06
CA ASN A 381 -1.22 -16.62 -16.36
C ASN A 381 -0.11 -16.89 -17.39
N LYS A 382 1.12 -16.54 -17.05
CA LYS A 382 2.25 -16.67 -17.96
C LYS A 382 3.28 -17.66 -17.44
N LEU A 383 3.84 -18.46 -18.35
CA LEU A 383 5.02 -19.27 -18.13
C LEU A 383 6.07 -18.91 -19.18
N PHE A 384 7.23 -18.50 -18.72
CA PHE A 384 8.35 -18.12 -19.55
C PHE A 384 9.48 -19.11 -19.35
N ARG A 385 9.99 -19.74 -20.43
CA ARG A 385 11.15 -20.61 -20.39
C ARG A 385 12.42 -19.77 -20.50
N GLY A 386 13.35 -19.95 -19.57
CA GLY A 386 14.66 -19.30 -19.54
C GLY A 386 15.71 -20.02 -20.41
N ASP A 387 16.64 -19.25 -20.94
CA ASP A 387 17.77 -19.80 -21.72
C ASP A 387 19.10 -19.83 -20.95
N GLY A 388 19.09 -19.47 -19.66
CA GLY A 388 20.26 -19.34 -18.82
C GLY A 388 21.22 -18.23 -19.23
N GLN A 389 20.78 -17.27 -20.04
CA GLN A 389 21.53 -16.09 -20.47
C GLN A 389 20.73 -14.79 -20.22
N GLY A 390 19.72 -14.88 -19.38
CA GLY A 390 18.84 -13.76 -19.03
C GLY A 390 17.76 -13.46 -20.07
N HIS A 391 17.44 -14.38 -21.01
CA HIS A 391 16.33 -14.22 -21.95
C HIS A 391 15.29 -15.31 -21.73
N PHE A 392 14.02 -14.97 -22.00
CA PHE A 392 12.89 -15.84 -21.76
C PHE A 392 11.95 -15.92 -22.96
N GLU A 393 11.39 -17.10 -23.21
CA GLU A 393 10.38 -17.37 -24.22
C GLU A 393 9.04 -17.65 -23.56
N ASP A 394 7.96 -16.95 -23.97
CA ASP A 394 6.59 -17.19 -23.49
C ASP A 394 6.08 -18.53 -24.06
N ILE A 395 6.00 -19.55 -23.22
CA ILE A 395 5.47 -20.89 -23.54
C ILE A 395 4.08 -21.16 -22.95
N SER A 396 3.42 -20.16 -22.39
CA SER A 396 2.17 -20.27 -21.62
C SER A 396 1.09 -21.10 -22.30
N ASP A 397 0.87 -20.89 -23.61
CA ASP A 397 -0.18 -21.58 -24.37
C ASP A 397 0.16 -23.07 -24.61
N THR A 398 1.44 -23.40 -24.81
CA THR A 398 1.87 -24.75 -25.08
C THR A 398 2.07 -25.56 -23.81
N ALA A 399 2.38 -24.91 -22.71
CA ALA A 399 2.57 -25.51 -21.40
C ALA A 399 1.26 -25.95 -20.74
N GLY A 400 0.13 -25.36 -21.09
CA GLY A 400 -1.20 -25.71 -20.53
C GLY A 400 -1.50 -25.09 -19.17
N VAL A 401 -0.74 -24.08 -18.73
CA VAL A 401 -0.85 -23.43 -17.41
C VAL A 401 -1.39 -22.00 -17.48
N ASN A 402 -1.90 -21.59 -18.64
CA ASN A 402 -2.41 -20.24 -18.90
C ASN A 402 -3.84 -20.00 -18.33
N HIS A 403 -4.09 -20.46 -17.11
CA HIS A 403 -5.37 -20.29 -16.43
C HIS A 403 -5.81 -18.83 -16.39
N VAL A 404 -7.13 -18.60 -16.51
CA VAL A 404 -7.76 -17.28 -16.43
C VAL A 404 -8.73 -17.27 -15.26
N GLY A 405 -8.35 -16.61 -14.17
CA GLY A 405 -9.12 -16.52 -12.95
C GLY A 405 -8.65 -15.32 -12.11
N HIS A 406 -8.92 -15.37 -10.82
CA HIS A 406 -8.38 -14.44 -9.84
C HIS A 406 -7.17 -15.11 -9.15
N SER A 407 -6.15 -15.41 -9.95
CA SER A 407 -4.96 -16.12 -9.48
C SER A 407 -4.14 -15.28 -8.51
N SER A 408 -3.54 -15.92 -7.53
CA SER A 408 -2.74 -15.31 -6.47
C SER A 408 -1.37 -15.97 -6.37
N GLY A 409 -1.13 -16.85 -5.39
CA GLY A 409 0.13 -17.53 -5.21
C GLY A 409 0.37 -18.67 -6.20
N SER A 410 1.63 -19.00 -6.37
CA SER A 410 2.08 -20.19 -7.10
C SER A 410 3.28 -20.79 -6.39
N ILE A 411 3.28 -22.11 -6.23
CA ILE A 411 4.42 -22.83 -5.67
C ILE A 411 4.76 -24.02 -6.56
N PHE A 412 6.06 -24.27 -6.68
CA PHE A 412 6.58 -25.45 -7.35
C PHE A 412 7.06 -26.47 -6.31
N PHE A 413 6.68 -27.73 -6.47
CA PHE A 413 7.10 -28.84 -5.62
C PHE A 413 6.84 -30.16 -6.35
N ASP A 414 7.56 -31.20 -6.03
CA ASP A 414 7.46 -32.52 -6.62
C ASP A 414 6.54 -33.39 -5.74
N TYR A 415 5.22 -33.42 -6.02
CA TYR A 415 4.27 -34.07 -5.11
C TYR A 415 4.28 -35.60 -5.22
N ASP A 416 4.70 -36.17 -6.35
CA ASP A 416 4.69 -37.62 -6.60
C ASP A 416 6.10 -38.25 -6.70
N ARG A 417 7.16 -37.42 -6.46
CA ARG A 417 8.55 -37.83 -6.45
C ARG A 417 9.05 -38.44 -7.77
N ASP A 418 8.54 -37.91 -8.86
CA ASP A 418 8.98 -38.31 -10.19
C ASP A 418 10.23 -37.56 -10.68
N GLY A 419 10.68 -36.55 -9.88
CA GLY A 419 11.86 -35.73 -10.17
C GLY A 419 11.54 -34.49 -11.01
N LEU A 420 10.29 -34.21 -11.31
CA LEU A 420 9.85 -32.99 -11.98
C LEU A 420 9.08 -32.10 -10.99
N LEU A 421 9.21 -30.79 -11.15
CA LEU A 421 8.49 -29.84 -10.30
C LEU A 421 7.06 -29.63 -10.84
N ASP A 422 6.08 -29.99 -10.05
CA ASP A 422 4.65 -29.71 -10.28
C ASP A 422 4.32 -28.29 -9.83
N LEU A 423 3.16 -27.78 -10.24
CA LEU A 423 2.72 -26.41 -9.96
C LEU A 423 1.36 -26.39 -9.23
N LEU A 424 1.34 -25.87 -8.02
CA LEU A 424 0.09 -25.50 -7.35
C LEU A 424 -0.18 -24.01 -7.57
N LEU A 425 -1.34 -23.72 -8.15
CA LEU A 425 -1.87 -22.38 -8.36
C LEU A 425 -3.01 -22.11 -7.40
N THR A 426 -2.92 -21.05 -6.59
CA THR A 426 -4.01 -20.62 -5.71
C THR A 426 -4.86 -19.53 -6.37
N ASN A 427 -6.17 -19.58 -6.12
CA ASN A 427 -7.14 -18.61 -6.58
C ASN A 427 -7.90 -18.00 -5.40
N VAL A 428 -8.01 -16.66 -5.38
CA VAL A 428 -8.74 -15.96 -4.31
C VAL A 428 -10.25 -16.11 -4.47
N GLY A 429 -10.73 -16.17 -5.72
CA GLY A 429 -12.16 -16.15 -6.06
C GLY A 429 -12.60 -14.79 -6.64
N LYS A 430 -13.80 -14.73 -7.16
CA LYS A 430 -14.30 -13.57 -7.91
C LYS A 430 -14.55 -12.35 -7.04
N TYR A 431 -13.59 -11.49 -6.95
CA TYR A 431 -13.75 -10.20 -6.29
C TYR A 431 -13.98 -9.03 -7.26
N THR A 432 -13.93 -9.25 -8.57
CA THR A 432 -14.14 -8.21 -9.59
C THR A 432 -15.49 -8.36 -10.31
N THR A 433 -16.01 -7.22 -10.79
CA THR A 433 -17.21 -7.13 -11.64
C THR A 433 -16.84 -7.28 -13.13
N GLU A 434 -17.85 -7.18 -14.02
CA GLU A 434 -17.63 -7.11 -15.47
C GLU A 434 -17.36 -5.67 -15.96
N GLU A 435 -17.45 -4.67 -15.08
CA GLU A 435 -17.19 -3.27 -15.43
C GLU A 435 -15.68 -2.97 -15.37
N ARG A 436 -15.16 -2.27 -16.39
CA ARG A 436 -13.76 -1.81 -16.40
C ARG A 436 -13.63 -0.37 -15.86
N GLY A 437 -12.59 -0.12 -15.10
CA GLY A 437 -12.18 1.19 -14.59
C GLY A 437 -11.42 2.02 -15.64
N ASN A 438 -10.96 3.20 -15.23
CA ASN A 438 -10.28 4.14 -16.12
C ASN A 438 -8.94 3.59 -16.67
N GLY A 439 -8.23 2.78 -15.91
CA GLY A 439 -6.98 2.13 -16.34
C GLY A 439 -7.18 0.87 -17.19
N GLY A 440 -8.43 0.46 -17.44
CA GLY A 440 -8.73 -0.77 -18.18
C GLY A 440 -8.88 -2.03 -17.33
N TYR A 441 -8.54 -2.01 -16.06
CA TYR A 441 -8.74 -3.10 -15.11
C TYR A 441 -10.22 -3.29 -14.75
N TYR A 442 -10.59 -4.46 -14.25
CA TYR A 442 -11.94 -4.74 -13.81
C TYR A 442 -12.21 -4.13 -12.42
N LEU A 443 -13.34 -3.41 -12.27
CA LEU A 443 -13.73 -2.85 -10.99
C LEU A 443 -14.10 -3.95 -10.00
N ALA A 444 -13.68 -3.79 -8.76
CA ALA A 444 -14.03 -4.71 -7.70
C ALA A 444 -15.49 -4.58 -7.26
N TYR A 445 -16.06 -5.63 -6.68
CA TYR A 445 -17.36 -5.55 -6.00
C TYR A 445 -17.27 -4.60 -4.80
N PRO A 446 -18.33 -3.85 -4.46
CA PRO A 446 -18.34 -2.95 -3.30
C PRO A 446 -18.01 -3.60 -1.95
N ALA A 447 -18.23 -4.92 -1.84
CA ALA A 447 -17.90 -5.73 -0.68
C ALA A 447 -17.10 -6.96 -1.14
N ALA A 448 -16.00 -6.74 -1.84
CA ALA A 448 -15.19 -7.80 -2.41
C ALA A 448 -14.69 -8.77 -1.33
N PHE A 449 -14.24 -8.23 -0.19
CA PHE A 449 -13.75 -9.01 0.96
C PHE A 449 -14.80 -9.90 1.65
N THR A 450 -16.07 -9.83 1.28
CA THR A 450 -17.11 -10.79 1.73
C THR A 450 -17.39 -11.88 0.71
N GLY A 451 -16.58 -12.00 -0.34
CA GLY A 451 -16.79 -12.93 -1.45
C GLY A 451 -16.84 -14.38 -1.03
N HIS A 452 -16.07 -14.78 -0.01
CA HIS A 452 -16.08 -16.11 0.58
C HIS A 452 -17.47 -16.54 1.15
N LEU A 453 -18.40 -15.60 1.34
CA LEU A 453 -19.77 -15.87 1.75
C LEU A 453 -20.71 -16.12 0.57
N HIS A 454 -20.20 -16.15 -0.65
CA HIS A 454 -20.97 -16.27 -1.90
C HIS A 454 -20.49 -17.46 -2.72
N ASP A 455 -21.26 -18.56 -2.75
CA ASP A 455 -20.94 -19.78 -3.47
C ASP A 455 -20.70 -19.57 -4.99
N ASP A 456 -21.25 -18.49 -5.57
CA ASP A 456 -21.05 -18.12 -6.98
C ASP A 456 -19.77 -17.34 -7.26
N ARG A 457 -18.98 -17.05 -6.22
CA ARG A 457 -17.71 -16.30 -6.31
C ARG A 457 -16.48 -17.13 -6.00
N VAL A 458 -16.62 -18.39 -5.66
CA VAL A 458 -15.49 -19.29 -5.43
C VAL A 458 -14.81 -19.65 -6.74
N GLU A 459 -13.51 -19.85 -6.71
CA GLU A 459 -12.69 -20.40 -7.79
C GLU A 459 -11.81 -21.52 -7.22
N GLU A 460 -11.68 -22.62 -7.95
CA GLU A 460 -10.87 -23.76 -7.48
C GLU A 460 -9.37 -23.44 -7.55
N ASN A 461 -8.62 -23.88 -6.57
CA ASN A 461 -7.17 -24.00 -6.63
C ASN A 461 -6.81 -25.15 -7.59
N ILE A 462 -5.70 -25.01 -8.31
CA ILE A 462 -5.34 -25.96 -9.36
C ILE A 462 -3.96 -26.56 -9.07
N LEU A 463 -3.91 -27.89 -8.97
CA LEU A 463 -2.68 -28.64 -8.96
C LEU A 463 -2.39 -29.15 -10.38
N PHE A 464 -1.36 -28.63 -11.00
CA PHE A 464 -0.88 -29.04 -12.30
C PHE A 464 0.25 -30.05 -12.15
N HIS A 465 0.07 -31.23 -12.73
CA HIS A 465 1.11 -32.24 -12.85
C HIS A 465 2.03 -31.96 -14.05
N ASN A 466 3.32 -32.01 -13.84
CA ASN A 466 4.33 -31.79 -14.86
C ASN A 466 4.54 -33.05 -15.70
N LEU A 467 4.29 -32.97 -17.01
CA LEU A 467 4.43 -34.07 -17.95
C LEU A 467 5.85 -34.17 -18.57
N GLY A 468 6.77 -33.30 -18.13
CA GLY A 468 8.05 -33.07 -18.77
C GLY A 468 7.95 -32.19 -20.03
N ASP A 469 9.10 -31.81 -20.57
CA ASP A 469 9.24 -30.91 -21.72
C ASP A 469 8.48 -29.57 -21.56
N GLY A 470 8.32 -29.08 -20.31
CA GLY A 470 7.62 -27.84 -19.99
C GLY A 470 6.10 -27.87 -20.20
N ARG A 471 5.48 -29.04 -20.14
CA ARG A 471 4.03 -29.24 -20.28
C ARG A 471 3.40 -29.74 -19.00
N PHE A 472 2.20 -29.27 -18.74
CA PHE A 472 1.45 -29.59 -17.54
C PHE A 472 0.01 -30.00 -17.84
N GLU A 473 -0.61 -30.79 -16.94
CA GLU A 473 -2.03 -31.08 -16.96
C GLU A 473 -2.67 -30.85 -15.58
N ASN A 474 -3.91 -30.46 -15.57
CA ASN A 474 -4.68 -30.32 -14.33
C ASN A 474 -4.95 -31.69 -13.70
N ALA A 475 -4.40 -31.94 -12.53
CA ALA A 475 -4.48 -33.23 -11.82
C ALA A 475 -5.55 -33.28 -10.71
N ASN A 476 -6.35 -32.22 -10.50
CA ASN A 476 -7.29 -32.09 -9.38
C ASN A 476 -8.20 -33.32 -9.24
N GLU A 477 -8.89 -33.70 -10.33
CA GLU A 477 -9.80 -34.84 -10.35
C GLU A 477 -9.09 -36.19 -10.06
N GLN A 478 -7.90 -36.36 -10.62
CA GLN A 478 -7.12 -37.59 -10.46
C GLN A 478 -6.63 -37.76 -9.02
N LEU A 479 -6.25 -36.64 -8.38
CA LEU A 479 -5.67 -36.62 -7.03
C LEU A 479 -6.72 -36.40 -5.94
N GLY A 480 -7.98 -36.17 -6.32
CA GLY A 480 -9.03 -35.83 -5.35
C GLY A 480 -8.77 -34.50 -4.62
N PHE A 481 -8.02 -33.58 -5.24
CA PHE A 481 -7.73 -32.27 -4.72
C PHE A 481 -8.81 -31.28 -5.17
N HIS A 482 -9.77 -31.02 -4.30
CA HIS A 482 -10.87 -30.08 -4.57
C HIS A 482 -10.91 -29.04 -3.45
N ASP A 483 -10.42 -27.87 -3.76
CA ASP A 483 -10.45 -26.74 -2.87
C ASP A 483 -10.85 -25.47 -3.63
N ALA A 484 -11.87 -24.80 -3.14
CA ALA A 484 -12.40 -23.55 -3.66
C ALA A 484 -12.49 -22.51 -2.53
N SER A 485 -11.55 -22.53 -1.62
CA SER A 485 -11.37 -21.53 -0.57
C SER A 485 -10.87 -20.22 -1.18
N TRP A 486 -10.87 -19.15 -0.39
CA TRP A 486 -10.29 -17.86 -0.80
C TRP A 486 -8.79 -17.86 -0.55
N SER A 487 -8.06 -18.64 -1.33
CA SER A 487 -6.66 -18.91 -1.09
C SER A 487 -5.75 -17.81 -1.66
N GLY A 488 -5.01 -17.14 -0.78
CA GLY A 488 -4.00 -16.14 -1.17
C GLY A 488 -2.68 -16.77 -1.58
N ASP A 489 -2.28 -17.84 -0.89
CA ASP A 489 -0.99 -18.49 -1.09
C ASP A 489 -1.02 -19.94 -0.56
N ALA A 490 0.09 -20.68 -0.67
CA ALA A 490 0.24 -22.03 -0.16
C ALA A 490 1.71 -22.35 0.17
N SER A 491 1.95 -23.44 0.90
CA SER A 491 3.27 -24.00 1.08
C SER A 491 3.21 -25.53 1.01
N ALA A 492 4.25 -26.14 0.43
CA ALA A 492 4.50 -27.57 0.57
C ALA A 492 5.21 -27.82 1.91
N ILE A 493 4.74 -28.78 2.67
CA ILE A 493 5.27 -29.14 4.00
C ILE A 493 5.23 -30.66 4.16
N ASP A 494 6.07 -31.21 5.02
CA ASP A 494 5.92 -32.60 5.48
C ASP A 494 5.51 -32.56 6.97
N ALA A 495 4.22 -32.34 7.20
CA ALA A 495 3.71 -32.15 8.56
C ALA A 495 3.69 -33.46 9.37
N ASN A 496 3.50 -34.59 8.69
CA ASN A 496 3.37 -35.92 9.32
C ASN A 496 4.69 -36.71 9.37
N ASN A 497 5.79 -36.16 8.82
CA ASN A 497 7.12 -36.79 8.71
C ASN A 497 7.11 -38.16 7.97
N ASP A 498 6.26 -38.31 6.96
CA ASP A 498 6.26 -39.52 6.12
C ASP A 498 7.13 -39.41 4.87
N GLY A 499 7.68 -38.23 4.70
CA GLY A 499 8.60 -37.82 3.62
C GLY A 499 7.88 -37.41 2.35
N TRP A 500 6.55 -37.42 2.22
CA TRP A 500 5.81 -36.92 1.08
C TRP A 500 5.40 -35.47 1.33
N PRO A 501 5.51 -34.57 0.34
CA PRO A 501 5.12 -33.18 0.53
C PRO A 501 3.61 -33.04 0.58
N ASP A 502 3.08 -32.56 1.70
CA ASP A 502 1.69 -32.20 1.93
C ASP A 502 1.45 -30.75 1.46
N ILE A 503 0.19 -30.30 1.45
CA ILE A 503 -0.17 -28.92 1.09
C ILE A 503 -0.80 -28.22 2.29
N TYR A 504 -0.27 -27.04 2.65
CA TYR A 504 -0.91 -26.08 3.54
C TYR A 504 -1.38 -24.86 2.73
N LEU A 505 -2.70 -24.66 2.65
CA LEU A 505 -3.33 -23.54 1.95
C LEU A 505 -3.62 -22.39 2.90
N LEU A 506 -3.18 -21.19 2.53
CA LEU A 506 -3.41 -19.96 3.25
C LEU A 506 -4.66 -19.27 2.71
N ASN A 507 -5.67 -19.12 3.55
CA ASN A 507 -6.91 -18.49 3.15
C ASN A 507 -7.01 -17.05 3.67
N MET A 508 -7.02 -16.09 2.72
CA MET A 508 -7.19 -14.67 3.04
C MET A 508 -8.49 -14.41 3.79
N GLN A 509 -9.44 -15.33 3.70
CA GLN A 509 -10.72 -15.28 4.41
C GLN A 509 -11.25 -16.69 4.62
N GLY A 510 -11.37 -17.09 5.88
CA GLY A 510 -11.78 -18.44 6.23
C GLY A 510 -10.69 -19.20 6.99
N HIS A 511 -10.91 -20.46 7.23
CA HIS A 511 -9.90 -21.32 7.80
C HIS A 511 -8.85 -21.70 6.78
N ASP A 512 -7.58 -21.76 7.19
CA ASP A 512 -6.56 -22.44 6.41
C ASP A 512 -6.87 -23.91 6.28
N GLU A 513 -6.37 -24.49 5.21
CA GLU A 513 -6.65 -25.90 4.89
C GLU A 513 -5.33 -26.69 4.75
N TYR A 514 -5.36 -27.92 5.26
CA TYR A 514 -4.26 -28.84 5.16
C TYR A 514 -4.69 -30.11 4.44
N TYR A 515 -3.91 -30.50 3.45
CA TYR A 515 -4.10 -31.70 2.64
C TYR A 515 -2.91 -32.62 2.77
N GLU A 516 -3.12 -33.80 3.39
CA GLU A 516 -2.12 -34.86 3.48
C GLU A 516 -2.00 -35.58 2.12
N ASN A 517 -0.75 -35.76 1.70
CA ASN A 517 -0.40 -36.47 0.47
C ASN A 517 -0.28 -37.99 0.74
N GLU A 518 -1.16 -38.78 0.22
CA GLU A 518 -1.07 -40.24 0.32
C GLU A 518 -0.17 -40.81 -0.79
N GLN A 519 1.13 -40.65 -0.60
CA GLN A 519 2.18 -41.23 -1.47
C GLN A 519 2.09 -40.84 -2.95
N GLY A 520 1.83 -39.56 -3.26
CA GLY A 520 1.70 -39.04 -4.62
C GLY A 520 0.43 -39.48 -5.36
N LYS A 521 -0.49 -40.21 -4.70
CA LYS A 521 -1.66 -40.81 -5.36
C LYS A 521 -2.94 -40.03 -5.16
N ARG A 522 -3.05 -39.33 -4.07
CA ARG A 522 -4.19 -38.45 -3.75
C ARG A 522 -3.87 -37.55 -2.58
N PHE A 523 -4.62 -36.45 -2.49
CA PHE A 523 -4.61 -35.54 -1.36
C PHE A 523 -5.88 -35.73 -0.51
N VAL A 524 -5.71 -35.77 0.81
CA VAL A 524 -6.81 -35.97 1.76
C VAL A 524 -6.84 -34.81 2.74
N LYS A 525 -7.96 -34.11 2.78
CA LYS A 525 -8.18 -32.96 3.66
C LYS A 525 -8.19 -33.39 5.12
N LYS A 526 -7.22 -32.95 5.93
CA LYS A 526 -7.07 -33.28 7.34
C LYS A 526 -6.87 -32.03 8.22
N SER A 527 -7.31 -30.88 7.76
CA SER A 527 -7.10 -29.61 8.43
C SER A 527 -7.46 -29.63 9.92
N ARG A 528 -8.65 -30.16 10.24
CA ARG A 528 -9.15 -30.18 11.63
C ARG A 528 -8.53 -31.24 12.53
N GLU A 529 -7.90 -32.23 11.93
CA GLU A 529 -7.19 -33.27 12.66
C GLU A 529 -5.85 -32.78 13.16
N LEU A 530 -5.10 -32.08 12.28
CA LEU A 530 -3.76 -31.59 12.57
C LEU A 530 -3.75 -30.18 13.14
N PHE A 531 -4.56 -29.31 12.56
CA PHE A 531 -4.69 -27.90 12.93
C PHE A 531 -6.14 -27.60 13.33
N PRO A 532 -6.54 -27.95 14.57
CA PRO A 532 -7.93 -27.76 15.02
C PRO A 532 -8.35 -26.29 15.08
N ARG A 533 -7.38 -25.39 15.16
CA ARG A 533 -7.55 -23.94 15.03
C ARG A 533 -6.53 -23.41 14.05
N THR A 534 -6.97 -22.60 13.08
CA THR A 534 -6.09 -21.90 12.13
C THR A 534 -6.33 -20.41 12.19
N ALA A 535 -5.37 -19.63 11.73
CA ALA A 535 -5.56 -18.20 11.50
C ALA A 535 -6.65 -17.99 10.43
N TRP A 536 -7.21 -16.79 10.33
CA TRP A 536 -8.39 -16.54 9.50
C TRP A 536 -8.12 -15.69 8.27
N GLY A 537 -7.24 -14.71 8.35
CA GLY A 537 -6.88 -13.79 7.27
C GLY A 537 -5.44 -13.96 6.86
N THR A 538 -5.05 -15.18 6.53
CA THR A 538 -3.66 -15.56 6.36
C THR A 538 -3.06 -15.08 5.06
N MET A 539 -1.80 -14.69 5.13
CA MET A 539 -1.07 -14.11 4.01
C MET A 539 0.21 -14.90 3.69
N GLY A 540 1.15 -14.99 4.60
CA GLY A 540 2.44 -15.64 4.40
C GLY A 540 2.68 -16.80 5.35
N ILE A 541 3.53 -17.75 4.94
CA ILE A 541 3.98 -18.89 5.75
C ILE A 541 5.46 -19.13 5.52
N LYS A 542 6.17 -19.52 6.60
CA LYS A 542 7.51 -20.09 6.55
C LYS A 542 7.61 -21.30 7.45
N VAL A 543 8.43 -22.24 7.03
CA VAL A 543 8.71 -23.51 7.69
C VAL A 543 10.19 -23.56 8.05
N PHE A 544 10.52 -23.67 9.33
CA PHE A 544 11.89 -23.66 9.82
C PHE A 544 12.00 -24.23 11.22
N ASP A 545 13.21 -24.59 11.67
CA ASP A 545 13.47 -25.12 13.01
C ASP A 545 13.79 -23.97 13.97
N PHE A 546 12.75 -23.44 14.63
CA PHE A 546 12.83 -22.23 15.47
C PHE A 546 13.74 -22.41 16.69
N ASP A 547 13.67 -23.55 17.36
CA ASP A 547 14.32 -23.80 18.65
C ASP A 547 15.47 -24.85 18.58
N ARG A 548 15.83 -25.28 17.37
CA ARG A 548 16.85 -26.28 17.08
C ARG A 548 16.60 -27.63 17.73
N ASP A 549 15.34 -28.02 17.82
CA ASP A 549 14.96 -29.33 18.34
C ASP A 549 14.99 -30.43 17.23
N GLY A 550 15.28 -30.05 15.99
CA GLY A 550 15.34 -30.93 14.81
C GLY A 550 13.98 -31.22 14.22
N GLN A 551 12.96 -30.40 14.52
CA GLN A 551 11.65 -30.44 13.90
C GLN A 551 11.34 -29.11 13.25
N LEU A 552 10.56 -29.15 12.17
CA LEU A 552 10.19 -27.95 11.44
C LEU A 552 8.89 -27.38 11.97
N ASP A 553 8.94 -26.12 12.41
CA ASP A 553 7.82 -25.33 12.89
C ASP A 553 7.18 -24.52 11.76
N LEU A 554 5.97 -24.01 11.96
CA LEU A 554 5.27 -23.17 10.97
C LEU A 554 4.97 -21.81 11.56
N TYR A 555 5.40 -20.74 10.87
CA TYR A 555 5.02 -19.38 11.19
C TYR A 555 4.10 -18.83 10.08
N VAL A 556 2.87 -18.49 10.46
CA VAL A 556 1.81 -18.00 9.57
C VAL A 556 1.45 -16.57 9.96
N THR A 557 1.47 -15.64 9.00
CA THR A 557 1.05 -14.25 9.21
C THR A 557 -0.43 -14.07 8.88
N ASP A 558 -1.11 -13.25 9.68
CA ASP A 558 -2.54 -12.96 9.55
C ASP A 558 -2.80 -11.46 9.59
N MET A 559 -3.37 -10.89 8.53
CA MET A 559 -3.66 -9.45 8.42
C MET A 559 -4.76 -8.94 9.37
N HIS A 560 -5.21 -9.76 10.32
CA HIS A 560 -6.37 -9.49 11.17
C HIS A 560 -6.07 -8.73 12.45
N THR A 561 -5.89 -7.43 12.33
CA THR A 561 -5.97 -6.49 13.45
C THR A 561 -7.10 -5.47 13.31
N ASP A 562 -8.20 -5.85 12.62
CA ASP A 562 -9.41 -5.05 12.48
C ASP A 562 -9.28 -3.73 11.74
N MET A 563 -8.22 -3.48 11.00
CA MET A 563 -7.96 -2.17 10.38
C MET A 563 -8.09 -1.01 11.39
N VAL A 564 -7.77 -1.27 12.66
CA VAL A 564 -7.85 -0.27 13.73
C VAL A 564 -6.61 0.59 13.69
N HIS A 565 -6.79 1.87 13.39
CA HIS A 565 -5.68 2.83 13.28
C HIS A 565 -5.28 3.48 14.60
N ASP A 566 -6.06 3.30 15.67
CA ASP A 566 -5.86 3.88 17.00
C ASP A 566 -5.35 2.86 18.05
N LEU A 567 -4.79 1.72 17.61
CA LEU A 567 -4.13 0.76 18.50
C LEU A 567 -2.92 1.37 19.19
N LYS A 568 -2.76 1.03 20.44
CA LYS A 568 -1.53 1.33 21.18
C LYS A 568 -0.40 0.36 20.77
N PRO A 569 0.86 0.74 20.94
CA PRO A 569 1.98 -0.13 20.57
C PRO A 569 1.97 -1.50 21.25
N ASP A 570 1.52 -1.58 22.51
CA ASP A 570 1.38 -2.84 23.26
C ASP A 570 0.21 -3.71 22.80
N GLU A 571 -0.79 -3.10 22.17
CA GLU A 571 -1.93 -3.83 21.62
C GLU A 571 -1.61 -4.52 20.29
N GLU A 572 -0.58 -4.05 19.56
CA GLU A 572 -0.11 -4.66 18.32
C GLU A 572 0.47 -6.05 18.50
N LYS A 573 1.03 -6.32 19.66
CA LYS A 573 1.62 -7.62 20.04
C LYS A 573 0.60 -8.56 20.68
N SER A 574 -0.68 -8.31 20.49
CA SER A 574 -1.74 -9.11 21.10
C SER A 574 -2.68 -9.64 20.04
N LYS A 575 -3.11 -10.88 20.20
CA LYS A 575 -4.21 -11.42 19.41
C LYS A 575 -5.44 -10.55 19.54
N MET A 576 -6.12 -10.35 18.44
CA MET A 576 -7.35 -9.58 18.39
C MET A 576 -8.42 -10.15 19.36
N ARG A 577 -8.98 -9.28 20.18
CA ARG A 577 -10.00 -9.65 21.18
C ARG A 577 -11.45 -9.38 20.74
N ARG A 578 -11.67 -8.83 19.56
CA ARG A 578 -13.02 -8.53 19.08
C ARG A 578 -13.73 -9.79 18.61
N ASN A 579 -14.98 -9.96 19.06
CA ASN A 579 -15.87 -10.99 18.57
C ASN A 579 -16.50 -10.53 17.25
N LEU A 580 -15.93 -10.93 16.15
CA LEU A 580 -16.58 -10.77 14.84
C LEU A 580 -17.76 -11.76 14.72
N PRO A 581 -18.85 -11.41 14.02
CA PRO A 581 -19.96 -12.33 13.85
C PRO A 581 -19.52 -13.61 13.13
N ILE A 582 -19.77 -14.78 13.71
CA ILE A 582 -19.41 -16.09 13.15
C ILE A 582 -19.86 -16.25 11.70
N LYS A 583 -21.04 -15.68 11.34
CA LYS A 583 -21.53 -15.70 9.96
C LYS A 583 -20.63 -14.90 9.01
N MET A 584 -19.97 -13.86 9.47
CA MET A 584 -19.03 -13.07 8.66
C MET A 584 -17.72 -13.81 8.48
N LEU A 585 -17.30 -14.53 9.50
CA LEU A 585 -16.06 -15.31 9.45
C LEU A 585 -16.21 -16.60 8.64
N ALA A 586 -17.44 -17.07 8.40
CA ALA A 586 -17.73 -18.36 7.75
C ALA A 586 -16.98 -19.54 8.40
N THR A 587 -16.82 -19.49 9.74
CA THR A 587 -16.07 -20.49 10.50
C THR A 587 -16.96 -21.19 11.51
N ASP A 588 -16.48 -22.32 12.04
CA ASP A 588 -17.10 -23.07 13.13
C ASP A 588 -16.84 -22.46 14.53
N GLY A 589 -16.15 -21.30 14.60
CA GLY A 589 -15.74 -20.62 15.81
C GLY A 589 -14.34 -21.01 16.31
N ASN A 590 -13.66 -21.94 15.65
CA ASN A 590 -12.30 -22.38 15.98
C ASN A 590 -11.25 -21.68 15.11
N HIS A 591 -11.22 -20.36 15.16
CA HIS A 591 -10.25 -19.56 14.42
C HIS A 591 -9.36 -18.76 15.38
N ILE A 592 -8.23 -18.35 14.87
CA ILE A 592 -7.29 -17.41 15.47
C ILE A 592 -7.44 -16.09 14.71
N LEU A 593 -7.46 -14.98 15.42
CA LEU A 593 -7.36 -13.64 14.82
C LEU A 593 -6.02 -13.04 15.29
N GLY A 594 -5.07 -12.98 14.39
CA GLY A 594 -3.67 -12.69 14.62
C GLY A 594 -2.79 -13.79 14.05
N ASN A 595 -1.48 -13.59 14.07
CA ASN A 595 -0.52 -14.57 13.57
C ASN A 595 -0.69 -15.94 14.27
N ALA A 596 -0.23 -16.98 13.60
CA ALA A 596 -0.13 -18.30 14.21
C ALA A 596 1.31 -18.81 14.10
N PHE A 597 1.84 -19.28 15.22
CA PHE A 597 3.10 -19.99 15.25
C PHE A 597 2.86 -21.40 15.80
N TYR A 598 2.97 -22.38 14.93
CA TYR A 598 2.75 -23.78 15.29
C TYR A 598 4.08 -24.47 15.51
N ARG A 599 4.44 -24.64 16.78
CA ARG A 599 5.60 -25.42 17.16
C ARG A 599 5.27 -26.91 17.06
N LYS A 600 6.11 -27.67 16.34
CA LYS A 600 5.96 -29.11 16.22
C LYS A 600 6.46 -29.79 17.50
N THR A 601 5.63 -30.56 18.14
CA THR A 601 5.95 -31.25 19.42
C THR A 601 6.01 -32.77 19.28
N GLY A 602 5.79 -33.25 18.06
CA GLY A 602 5.83 -34.67 17.73
C GLY A 602 5.15 -34.95 16.39
N VAL A 603 5.11 -36.23 16.01
CA VAL A 603 4.43 -36.64 14.79
C VAL A 603 2.94 -36.26 14.86
N ASN A 604 2.48 -35.46 13.91
CA ASN A 604 1.09 -34.94 13.86
C ASN A 604 0.66 -34.16 15.09
N GLN A 605 1.60 -33.47 15.76
CA GLN A 605 1.28 -32.68 16.96
C GLN A 605 1.94 -31.32 16.87
N PHE A 606 1.09 -30.28 16.94
CA PHE A 606 1.51 -28.88 16.91
C PHE A 606 0.89 -28.11 18.09
N GLU A 607 1.65 -27.18 18.64
CA GLU A 607 1.22 -26.25 19.68
C GLU A 607 1.31 -24.82 19.17
N GLU A 608 0.23 -24.04 19.30
CA GLU A 608 0.18 -22.66 18.85
C GLU A 608 0.72 -21.72 19.93
N LEU A 609 1.83 -21.02 19.63
CA LEU A 609 2.61 -20.25 20.61
C LEU A 609 2.84 -18.78 20.22
N SER A 610 2.24 -18.25 19.14
CA SER A 610 2.60 -16.93 18.61
C SER A 610 2.56 -15.79 19.65
N ALA A 611 1.57 -15.81 20.55
CA ALA A 611 1.46 -14.79 21.59
C ALA A 611 2.54 -14.94 22.69
N ASP A 612 3.00 -16.16 22.95
CA ASP A 612 3.95 -16.43 24.03
C ASP A 612 5.39 -16.16 23.61
N ILE A 613 5.70 -16.31 22.32
CA ILE A 613 7.05 -16.13 21.77
C ILE A 613 7.26 -14.77 21.06
N GLY A 614 6.31 -13.84 21.14
CA GLY A 614 6.48 -12.52 20.53
C GLY A 614 6.26 -12.47 19.00
N ALA A 615 5.58 -13.46 18.43
CA ALA A 615 5.33 -13.57 16.99
C ALA A 615 4.08 -12.80 16.50
N GLU A 616 3.47 -11.93 17.30
CA GLU A 616 2.34 -11.09 16.90
C GLU A 616 2.83 -9.76 16.33
N ASN A 617 2.19 -9.26 15.28
CA ASN A 617 2.50 -8.01 14.61
C ASN A 617 1.23 -7.26 14.20
N TYR A 618 1.37 -5.96 13.89
CA TYR A 618 0.28 -5.15 13.37
C TYR A 618 0.16 -5.32 11.86
N TRP A 619 -0.98 -5.79 11.39
CA TRP A 619 -1.34 -5.94 9.97
C TRP A 619 -0.23 -6.53 9.08
N PRO A 620 0.31 -7.69 9.44
CA PRO A 620 1.37 -8.32 8.65
C PRO A 620 0.82 -8.87 7.34
N TRP A 621 1.69 -8.83 6.33
CA TRP A 621 1.49 -9.45 5.02
C TRP A 621 2.51 -10.56 4.80
N GLY A 622 3.65 -10.18 4.26
CA GLY A 622 4.73 -11.12 3.97
C GLY A 622 5.55 -11.48 5.20
N ILE A 623 6.20 -12.62 5.10
CA ILE A 623 7.23 -13.08 6.03
C ILE A 623 8.41 -13.55 5.20
N SER A 624 9.63 -13.23 5.63
CA SER A 624 10.86 -13.85 5.15
C SER A 624 11.68 -14.26 6.34
N VAL A 625 12.32 -15.43 6.25
CA VAL A 625 13.10 -16.02 7.33
C VAL A 625 14.54 -16.24 6.88
N GLY A 626 15.48 -15.92 7.74
CA GLY A 626 16.91 -16.13 7.54
C GLY A 626 17.69 -15.76 8.79
N ASP A 627 18.87 -16.29 8.96
CA ASP A 627 19.76 -16.03 10.09
C ASP A 627 20.49 -14.70 9.86
N LEU A 628 19.83 -13.58 10.22
CA LEU A 628 20.29 -12.22 9.93
C LEU A 628 21.52 -11.79 10.74
N ASN A 629 21.81 -12.49 11.83
CA ASN A 629 22.93 -12.19 12.72
C ASN A 629 23.99 -13.32 12.74
N ALA A 630 23.83 -14.34 11.88
CA ALA A 630 24.73 -15.48 11.70
C ALA A 630 25.01 -16.28 12.98
N ASP A 631 24.06 -16.31 13.94
CA ASP A 631 24.22 -17.05 15.20
C ASP A 631 23.68 -18.49 15.14
N GLY A 632 23.08 -18.85 14.01
CA GLY A 632 22.53 -20.16 13.68
C GLY A 632 21.08 -20.35 14.10
N PHE A 633 20.39 -19.33 14.65
CA PHE A 633 18.96 -19.31 14.81
C PHE A 633 18.33 -18.42 13.73
N GLU A 634 17.30 -18.92 13.10
CA GLU A 634 16.63 -18.16 12.04
C GLU A 634 15.76 -17.03 12.61
N ASP A 635 15.96 -15.84 12.09
CA ASP A 635 15.22 -14.61 12.38
C ASP A 635 14.10 -14.42 11.37
N ALA A 636 13.18 -13.49 11.64
CA ALA A 636 12.09 -13.20 10.72
C ALA A 636 11.98 -11.70 10.39
N PHE A 637 11.80 -11.40 9.11
CA PHE A 637 11.34 -10.11 8.63
C PHE A 637 9.87 -10.19 8.28
N ILE A 638 9.04 -9.35 8.91
CA ILE A 638 7.59 -9.30 8.68
C ILE A 638 7.25 -8.01 7.95
N ALA A 639 6.82 -8.13 6.71
CA ALA A 639 6.29 -7.04 5.92
C ALA A 639 4.92 -6.62 6.43
N ALA A 640 4.71 -5.33 6.72
CA ALA A 640 3.45 -4.81 7.22
C ALA A 640 2.94 -3.66 6.37
N SER A 641 1.63 -3.63 6.14
CA SER A 641 0.99 -2.62 5.33
C SER A 641 -0.50 -2.57 5.57
N MET A 642 -1.05 -1.37 5.60
CA MET A 642 -2.49 -1.17 5.44
C MET A 642 -2.74 -0.35 4.20
N SER A 643 -3.73 -0.74 3.39
CA SER A 643 -4.17 0.13 2.31
C SER A 643 -4.81 1.39 2.88
N TYR A 644 -4.55 2.47 2.17
CA TYR A 644 -5.02 3.84 2.38
C TYR A 644 -6.24 4.05 3.30
N PRO A 645 -6.24 5.12 4.06
CA PRO A 645 -5.17 6.05 4.50
C PRO A 645 -4.81 5.85 5.96
N TYR A 646 -4.81 4.61 6.38
CA TYR A 646 -4.81 4.21 7.77
C TYR A 646 -3.47 4.45 8.47
N ARG A 647 -3.14 3.57 9.40
CA ARG A 647 -1.93 3.67 10.19
C ARG A 647 -0.71 3.23 9.39
N TYR A 648 0.44 3.83 9.68
CA TYR A 648 1.73 3.35 9.20
C TYR A 648 2.00 1.94 9.73
N GLY A 649 2.15 0.97 8.83
CA GLY A 649 2.54 -0.39 9.16
C GLY A 649 4.06 -0.47 9.28
N ILE A 650 4.55 -0.78 10.48
CA ILE A 650 5.98 -1.00 10.73
C ILE A 650 6.34 -2.38 10.22
N ASN A 651 7.36 -2.48 9.37
CA ASN A 651 7.99 -3.77 9.12
C ASN A 651 8.71 -4.23 10.39
N SER A 652 8.49 -5.45 10.81
CA SER A 652 9.16 -5.98 12.00
C SER A 652 10.39 -6.78 11.60
N VAL A 653 11.49 -6.60 12.32
CA VAL A 653 12.61 -7.52 12.34
C VAL A 653 12.60 -8.22 13.69
N LEU A 654 12.36 -9.51 13.68
CA LEU A 654 12.24 -10.35 14.85
C LEU A 654 13.50 -11.18 15.00
N LEU A 655 14.44 -10.75 15.85
CA LEU A 655 15.60 -11.56 16.19
C LEU A 655 15.20 -12.72 17.10
N ASN A 656 15.69 -13.89 16.82
CA ASN A 656 15.44 -15.11 17.56
C ASN A 656 16.35 -15.20 18.81
N ASP A 657 15.80 -15.08 19.99
CA ASP A 657 16.52 -15.24 21.25
C ASP A 657 16.70 -16.74 21.57
N ARG A 658 17.54 -17.41 20.77
CA ARG A 658 17.98 -18.82 20.98
C ARG A 658 16.83 -19.80 21.14
N GLY A 659 15.81 -19.70 20.30
CA GLY A 659 14.65 -20.59 20.31
C GLY A 659 13.68 -20.37 21.47
N GLN A 660 13.83 -19.28 22.23
CA GLN A 660 12.94 -19.00 23.35
C GLN A 660 11.79 -18.06 22.96
N LYS A 661 12.11 -17.03 22.21
CA LYS A 661 11.16 -16.01 21.73
C LYS A 661 11.77 -15.19 20.61
N PHE A 662 10.91 -14.46 19.92
CA PHE A 662 11.31 -13.38 19.03
C PHE A 662 11.39 -12.04 19.77
N VAL A 663 12.31 -11.19 19.36
CA VAL A 663 12.51 -9.84 19.89
C VAL A 663 12.48 -8.82 18.77
N ASP A 664 11.56 -7.85 18.89
CA ASP A 664 11.47 -6.74 17.93
C ASP A 664 12.78 -5.96 17.87
N SER A 665 13.32 -5.81 16.67
CA SER A 665 14.66 -5.24 16.47
C SER A 665 14.75 -4.24 15.30
N GLU A 666 13.66 -3.94 14.62
CA GLU A 666 13.64 -3.11 13.42
C GLU A 666 14.20 -1.70 13.62
N PHE A 667 13.97 -1.07 14.78
CA PHE A 667 14.57 0.24 15.10
C PHE A 667 15.99 0.12 15.62
N ALA A 668 16.31 -0.97 16.30
CA ALA A 668 17.65 -1.23 16.77
C ALA A 668 18.60 -1.51 15.60
N LEU A 669 18.10 -2.20 14.58
CA LEU A 669 18.87 -2.57 13.38
C LEU A 669 18.73 -1.56 12.22
N GLY A 670 18.08 -0.42 12.41
CA GLY A 670 18.01 0.66 11.41
C GLY A 670 17.09 0.41 10.21
N VAL A 671 16.22 -0.60 10.25
CA VAL A 671 15.20 -0.85 9.23
C VAL A 671 14.10 0.20 9.31
N GLU A 672 13.73 0.57 10.54
CA GLU A 672 12.72 1.58 10.82
C GLU A 672 13.29 2.73 11.69
N PRO A 673 12.80 3.96 11.57
CA PRO A 673 11.79 4.41 10.60
C PRO A 673 12.38 4.48 9.19
N ARG A 674 11.53 4.28 8.18
CA ARG A 674 11.97 4.36 6.78
C ARG A 674 12.62 5.68 6.45
N SER A 675 13.69 5.66 5.68
CA SER A 675 14.50 6.84 5.32
C SER A 675 13.73 7.95 4.59
N LYS A 676 12.64 7.60 3.90
CA LYS A 676 11.80 8.51 3.10
C LYS A 676 10.50 8.93 3.79
N GLY A 677 10.37 8.65 5.10
CA GLY A 677 9.19 8.98 5.88
C GLY A 677 8.11 7.90 5.84
N THR A 678 6.96 8.19 6.44
CA THR A 678 5.87 7.23 6.70
C THR A 678 4.71 7.34 5.71
N ALA A 679 4.74 8.34 4.81
CA ALA A 679 3.67 8.62 3.85
C ALA A 679 4.23 8.94 2.48
N GLN A 680 3.43 8.64 1.45
CA GLN A 680 3.77 8.89 0.05
C GLN A 680 2.55 9.38 -0.74
N PRO A 681 2.76 10.02 -1.92
CA PRO A 681 1.69 10.26 -2.87
C PRO A 681 1.02 8.94 -3.29
N TRP A 682 -0.31 8.90 -3.17
CA TRP A 682 -1.08 7.69 -3.47
C TRP A 682 -1.83 7.79 -4.79
N MET A 683 -2.63 8.85 -4.96
CA MET A 683 -3.45 9.05 -6.16
C MET A 683 -3.60 10.52 -6.51
N GLU A 684 -3.71 10.81 -7.80
CA GLU A 684 -4.15 12.09 -8.33
C GLU A 684 -5.61 12.02 -8.74
N LEU A 685 -6.42 12.98 -8.29
CA LEU A 685 -7.83 13.12 -8.61
C LEU A 685 -8.05 14.33 -9.49
N ASP A 686 -8.84 14.20 -10.56
CA ASP A 686 -9.38 15.33 -11.31
C ASP A 686 -10.74 15.76 -10.72
N CYS A 687 -10.70 16.61 -9.72
CA CYS A 687 -11.87 17.08 -9.01
C CYS A 687 -12.76 18.03 -9.84
N SER A 688 -12.25 18.59 -10.92
CA SER A 688 -13.03 19.40 -11.87
C SER A 688 -13.66 18.56 -12.99
N GLY A 689 -13.18 17.34 -13.18
CA GLY A 689 -13.58 16.40 -14.26
C GLY A 689 -14.11 15.08 -13.75
N ALA A 690 -13.37 14.00 -14.05
CA ALA A 690 -13.82 12.62 -13.87
C ALA A 690 -14.10 12.26 -12.39
N ASP A 691 -13.33 12.82 -11.45
CA ASP A 691 -13.38 12.44 -10.04
C ASP A 691 -14.19 13.39 -9.16
N ARG A 692 -14.97 14.30 -9.78
CA ARG A 692 -15.78 15.33 -9.09
C ARG A 692 -16.68 14.78 -7.96
N GLY A 693 -17.11 13.53 -8.07
CA GLY A 693 -17.94 12.85 -7.08
C GLY A 693 -17.16 12.22 -5.92
N ASN A 694 -15.84 12.20 -5.97
CA ASN A 694 -15.01 11.62 -4.92
C ASN A 694 -15.12 12.44 -3.62
N LYS A 695 -15.10 11.76 -2.47
CA LYS A 695 -15.17 12.43 -1.15
C LYS A 695 -14.06 13.46 -0.93
N HIS A 696 -12.86 13.19 -1.45
CA HIS A 696 -11.71 14.09 -1.35
C HIS A 696 -11.82 15.32 -2.25
N CYS A 697 -12.74 15.30 -3.21
CA CYS A 697 -13.04 16.44 -4.06
C CYS A 697 -14.07 17.42 -3.47
N GLN A 698 -14.63 17.15 -2.27
CA GLN A 698 -15.59 18.07 -1.64
C GLN A 698 -14.90 19.40 -1.30
N GLY A 699 -15.34 20.47 -1.97
CA GLY A 699 -14.77 21.81 -1.80
C GLY A 699 -13.40 22.02 -2.48
N GLN A 700 -12.94 21.04 -3.26
CA GLN A 700 -11.72 21.11 -4.06
C GLN A 700 -12.05 21.20 -5.55
N GLY A 701 -11.10 21.71 -6.36
CA GLY A 701 -11.19 21.74 -7.81
C GLY A 701 -9.82 21.52 -8.43
N GLY A 702 -9.80 21.24 -9.74
CA GLY A 702 -8.58 20.89 -10.45
C GLY A 702 -7.98 19.55 -10.00
N LYS A 703 -6.69 19.44 -10.07
CA LYS A 703 -5.95 18.25 -9.65
C LYS A 703 -5.72 18.24 -8.14
N VAL A 704 -5.99 17.11 -7.50
CA VAL A 704 -5.79 16.91 -6.08
C VAL A 704 -4.95 15.66 -5.86
N LEU A 705 -3.81 15.81 -5.19
CA LEU A 705 -2.94 14.72 -4.81
C LEU A 705 -3.32 14.21 -3.40
N VAL A 706 -3.67 12.94 -3.33
CA VAL A 706 -4.00 12.29 -2.06
C VAL A 706 -2.82 11.47 -1.60
N TRP A 707 -2.40 11.66 -0.35
CA TRP A 707 -1.31 10.92 0.27
C TRP A 707 -1.83 9.77 1.12
N ALA A 708 -1.05 8.72 1.26
CA ALA A 708 -1.33 7.57 2.11
C ALA A 708 -0.10 7.09 2.88
N ALA A 709 -0.32 6.28 3.91
CA ALA A 709 0.77 5.60 4.60
C ALA A 709 1.50 4.63 3.67
N ILE A 710 2.81 4.51 3.86
CA ILE A 710 3.64 3.54 3.15
C ILE A 710 3.46 2.16 3.81
N GLY A 711 3.61 1.09 3.03
CA GLY A 711 3.61 -0.28 3.55
C GLY A 711 4.26 -1.26 2.58
N THR A 712 4.77 -2.37 3.13
CA THR A 712 5.41 -3.44 2.39
C THR A 712 4.46 -4.64 2.26
N ARG A 713 4.44 -5.30 1.10
CA ARG A 713 3.66 -6.52 0.87
C ARG A 713 4.51 -7.77 0.92
N SER A 714 5.61 -7.79 0.22
CA SER A 714 6.50 -8.94 0.10
C SER A 714 7.95 -8.56 0.29
N SER A 715 8.77 -9.54 0.59
CA SER A 715 10.22 -9.38 0.78
C SER A 715 10.96 -10.65 0.42
N VAL A 716 12.23 -10.49 0.14
CA VAL A 716 13.21 -11.59 -0.01
C VAL A 716 14.43 -11.28 0.84
N ILE A 717 15.05 -12.33 1.38
CA ILE A 717 16.31 -12.28 2.10
C ILE A 717 17.35 -13.04 1.28
N PHE A 718 18.49 -12.44 1.02
CA PHE A 718 19.65 -13.08 0.40
C PHE A 718 20.89 -12.18 0.55
N ASP A 719 22.08 -12.75 0.37
CA ASP A 719 23.34 -12.01 0.32
C ASP A 719 23.44 -11.36 -1.07
N LEU A 720 23.17 -10.05 -1.17
CA LEU A 720 23.00 -9.35 -2.46
C LEU A 720 24.32 -8.87 -3.06
N ASP A 721 25.39 -8.81 -2.29
CA ASP A 721 26.71 -8.32 -2.73
C ASP A 721 27.89 -9.24 -2.39
N ASP A 722 27.58 -10.50 -2.03
CA ASP A 722 28.52 -11.60 -1.79
C ASP A 722 29.53 -11.33 -0.65
N ASP A 723 29.12 -10.55 0.36
CA ASP A 723 29.98 -10.25 1.52
C ASP A 723 29.76 -11.23 2.69
N GLY A 724 28.79 -12.11 2.58
CA GLY A 724 28.53 -13.24 3.47
C GLY A 724 27.47 -12.97 4.53
N ASP A 725 26.96 -11.75 4.67
CA ASP A 725 25.80 -11.47 5.51
C ASP A 725 24.50 -11.43 4.68
N LEU A 726 23.36 -11.44 5.34
CA LEU A 726 22.07 -11.48 4.67
C LEU A 726 21.45 -10.09 4.62
N ASP A 727 20.98 -9.73 3.43
CA ASP A 727 20.30 -8.49 3.10
C ASP A 727 18.81 -8.71 2.88
N ILE A 728 18.02 -7.60 2.83
CA ILE A 728 16.57 -7.66 2.65
C ILE A 728 16.17 -6.75 1.50
N VAL A 729 15.40 -7.28 0.55
CA VAL A 729 14.76 -6.47 -0.49
C VAL A 729 13.25 -6.59 -0.37
N THR A 730 12.56 -5.46 -0.44
CA THR A 730 11.09 -5.41 -0.28
C THR A 730 10.40 -5.06 -1.59
N ASN A 731 9.10 -5.38 -1.70
CA ASN A 731 8.21 -4.78 -2.68
C ASN A 731 7.12 -4.00 -1.93
N ASP A 732 7.15 -2.68 -2.05
CA ASP A 732 6.32 -1.76 -1.29
C ASP A 732 5.08 -1.35 -2.07
N PHE A 733 3.92 -1.57 -1.48
CA PHE A 733 2.62 -1.35 -2.11
C PHE A 733 2.41 0.10 -2.57
N GLY A 734 2.31 0.29 -3.89
CA GLY A 734 2.20 1.59 -4.52
C GLY A 734 3.43 2.48 -4.36
N GLY A 735 4.57 1.91 -4.00
CA GLY A 735 5.79 2.62 -3.64
C GLY A 735 7.06 2.11 -4.33
N THR A 736 8.18 2.61 -3.88
CA THR A 736 9.51 2.14 -4.29
C THR A 736 10.03 1.14 -3.26
N PRO A 737 10.70 0.06 -3.67
CA PRO A 737 11.25 -0.93 -2.76
C PRO A 737 12.29 -0.33 -1.80
N MET A 738 12.52 -0.98 -0.68
CA MET A 738 13.75 -0.83 0.09
C MET A 738 14.76 -1.88 -0.35
N VAL A 739 16.02 -1.51 -0.37
CA VAL A 739 17.17 -2.40 -0.56
C VAL A 739 18.04 -2.25 0.67
N LEU A 740 17.74 -3.06 1.66
CA LEU A 740 18.33 -2.97 3.00
C LEU A 740 19.60 -3.81 3.05
N LYS A 741 20.74 -3.14 2.88
CA LYS A 741 22.02 -3.77 2.99
C LYS A 741 22.47 -3.85 4.45
N SER A 742 22.85 -5.03 4.90
CA SER A 742 23.45 -5.28 6.20
C SER A 742 24.90 -4.76 6.25
N ASN A 743 25.43 -4.55 7.43
CA ASN A 743 26.85 -4.31 7.66
C ASN A 743 27.41 -5.28 8.71
N LEU A 744 26.79 -6.43 8.89
CA LEU A 744 27.21 -7.41 9.88
C LEU A 744 28.63 -7.94 9.56
N SER A 745 28.93 -8.19 8.29
CA SER A 745 30.24 -8.60 7.80
C SER A 745 31.36 -7.58 8.08
N ASP A 746 31.03 -6.28 8.08
CA ASP A 746 31.94 -5.19 8.43
C ASP A 746 32.25 -5.10 9.94
N GLN A 747 31.30 -5.55 10.77
CA GLN A 747 31.39 -5.45 12.24
C GLN A 747 31.93 -6.73 12.87
N HIS A 748 31.66 -7.90 12.27
CA HIS A 748 31.96 -9.21 12.81
C HIS A 748 32.72 -10.08 11.84
N GLN A 749 33.57 -10.97 12.37
CA GLN A 749 34.11 -12.07 11.59
C GLN A 749 33.05 -13.16 11.46
N LEU A 750 32.36 -13.17 10.35
CA LEU A 750 31.30 -14.14 10.10
C LEU A 750 31.83 -15.58 9.98
N ARG A 751 30.95 -16.50 10.33
CA ARG A 751 31.10 -17.92 10.02
C ARG A 751 29.78 -18.41 9.46
N PHE A 752 29.77 -18.78 8.23
CA PHE A 752 28.57 -19.24 7.52
C PHE A 752 28.91 -20.41 6.57
N LEU A 753 27.86 -21.08 6.13
CA LEU A 753 27.86 -22.03 5.03
C LEU A 753 26.69 -21.76 4.11
N LYS A 754 26.96 -21.68 2.81
CA LYS A 754 25.90 -21.70 1.78
C LYS A 754 25.90 -23.07 1.11
N VAL A 755 24.76 -23.74 1.03
CA VAL A 755 24.62 -25.06 0.38
C VAL A 755 23.73 -24.92 -0.85
N HIS A 756 24.34 -25.19 -2.00
CA HIS A 756 23.62 -25.30 -3.28
C HIS A 756 23.40 -26.77 -3.61
N LEU A 757 22.14 -27.15 -3.84
CA LEU A 757 21.77 -28.53 -4.15
C LEU A 757 21.55 -28.71 -5.66
N VAL A 758 21.96 -29.85 -6.18
CA VAL A 758 21.72 -30.24 -7.58
C VAL A 758 21.18 -31.67 -7.59
N GLY A 759 19.89 -31.84 -7.86
CA GLY A 759 19.24 -33.14 -7.96
C GLY A 759 19.64 -33.91 -9.24
N ASP A 760 19.49 -35.23 -9.19
CA ASP A 760 19.69 -36.16 -10.31
C ASP A 760 18.49 -37.09 -10.48
N GLU A 761 18.06 -37.78 -9.42
CA GLU A 761 16.75 -38.47 -9.35
C GLU A 761 15.66 -37.58 -8.78
N SER A 762 16.03 -36.63 -7.93
CA SER A 762 15.18 -35.55 -7.46
C SER A 762 15.10 -34.45 -8.52
N ASN A 763 14.12 -33.52 -8.37
CA ASN A 763 14.11 -32.32 -9.17
C ASN A 763 15.47 -31.60 -9.05
N ARG A 764 15.89 -31.00 -10.15
CA ARG A 764 17.25 -30.43 -10.26
C ARG A 764 17.53 -29.33 -9.23
N ASP A 765 16.53 -28.58 -8.88
CA ASP A 765 16.62 -27.51 -7.88
C ASP A 765 16.80 -28.04 -6.45
N GLY A 766 16.48 -29.30 -6.21
CA GLY A 766 16.47 -29.88 -4.86
C GLY A 766 15.36 -29.35 -3.97
N ILE A 767 14.31 -28.76 -4.55
CA ILE A 767 13.17 -28.26 -3.78
C ILE A 767 12.47 -29.43 -3.07
N GLY A 768 12.30 -29.31 -1.75
CA GLY A 768 11.81 -30.35 -0.85
C GLY A 768 12.94 -31.07 -0.08
N ALA A 769 14.20 -30.82 -0.40
CA ALA A 769 15.33 -31.41 0.33
C ALA A 769 15.46 -30.82 1.74
N MET A 770 15.83 -31.69 2.70
CA MET A 770 16.21 -31.27 4.07
C MET A 770 17.72 -31.38 4.23
N VAL A 771 18.34 -30.36 4.81
CA VAL A 771 19.78 -30.33 5.08
C VAL A 771 20.03 -30.14 6.56
N GLU A 772 20.74 -31.08 7.17
CA GLU A 772 21.22 -31.01 8.55
C GLU A 772 22.73 -30.78 8.58
N VAL A 773 23.15 -29.66 9.20
CA VAL A 773 24.58 -29.33 9.42
C VAL A 773 24.93 -29.62 10.86
N THR A 774 25.96 -30.44 11.11
CA THR A 774 26.43 -30.83 12.45
C THR A 774 27.70 -30.05 12.81
N LEU A 775 27.67 -29.42 14.00
CA LEU A 775 28.73 -28.59 14.59
C LEU A 775 29.00 -29.04 16.03
N GLY A 776 29.82 -30.07 16.24
CA GLY A 776 29.99 -30.71 17.56
C GLY A 776 28.69 -31.34 18.05
N ASP A 777 28.17 -30.84 19.15
CA ASP A 777 26.89 -31.30 19.72
C ASP A 777 25.68 -30.53 19.16
N ARG A 778 25.88 -29.51 18.31
CA ARG A 778 24.80 -28.68 17.72
C ARG A 778 24.44 -29.23 16.35
N LYS A 779 23.17 -29.09 16.02
CA LYS A 779 22.61 -29.38 14.71
C LYS A 779 21.81 -28.22 14.22
N LEU A 780 21.91 -27.89 12.93
CA LEU A 780 21.12 -26.89 12.25
C LEU A 780 20.35 -27.60 11.16
N LEU A 781 19.04 -27.55 11.20
CA LEU A 781 18.16 -28.15 10.20
C LEU A 781 17.48 -27.06 9.38
N SER A 782 17.49 -27.20 8.07
CA SER A 782 16.75 -26.33 7.16
C SER A 782 16.11 -27.15 6.03
N VAL A 783 15.02 -26.66 5.48
CA VAL A 783 14.31 -27.24 4.33
C VAL A 783 14.44 -26.30 3.14
N HIS A 784 14.78 -26.83 1.98
CA HIS A 784 14.78 -26.08 0.72
C HIS A 784 13.38 -26.03 0.14
N ASP A 785 12.55 -25.09 0.61
CA ASP A 785 11.16 -24.97 0.18
C ASP A 785 10.95 -24.08 -1.06
N GLY A 786 12.02 -23.45 -1.57
CA GLY A 786 11.99 -22.55 -2.71
C GLY A 786 11.12 -21.31 -2.51
N LYS A 787 10.72 -21.00 -1.25
CA LYS A 787 9.78 -19.92 -0.94
C LYS A 787 10.36 -18.94 0.07
N SER A 788 10.12 -17.66 -0.13
CA SER A 788 10.49 -16.62 0.86
C SER A 788 9.32 -16.24 1.77
N GLY A 789 8.08 -16.27 1.27
CA GLY A 789 6.89 -15.95 2.06
C GLY A 789 5.69 -15.58 1.17
N TYR A 790 4.89 -14.58 1.56
CA TYR A 790 3.72 -14.15 0.79
C TYR A 790 4.11 -13.62 -0.58
N LEU A 791 3.61 -14.27 -1.64
CA LEU A 791 3.88 -13.94 -3.04
C LEU A 791 5.36 -13.67 -3.31
N SER A 792 6.23 -14.26 -2.51
CA SER A 792 7.67 -14.07 -2.61
C SER A 792 8.38 -15.41 -2.66
N GLN A 793 9.42 -15.46 -3.51
CA GLN A 793 10.15 -16.66 -3.78
C GLN A 793 11.65 -16.33 -3.85
N SER A 794 12.47 -17.17 -3.26
CA SER A 794 13.92 -17.04 -3.35
C SER A 794 14.55 -18.39 -3.68
N ARG A 795 15.41 -18.39 -4.68
CA ARG A 795 16.29 -19.52 -5.02
C ARG A 795 17.69 -19.37 -4.44
N MET A 796 17.78 -18.66 -3.32
CA MET A 796 19.03 -18.54 -2.59
C MET A 796 19.53 -19.91 -2.18
N PRO A 797 20.84 -20.21 -2.30
CA PRO A 797 21.46 -21.35 -1.64
C PRO A 797 21.11 -21.38 -0.15
N MET A 798 20.84 -22.55 0.42
CA MET A 798 20.51 -22.66 1.83
C MET A 798 21.62 -22.06 2.69
N TYR A 799 21.29 -21.08 3.50
CA TYR A 799 22.25 -20.36 4.35
C TYR A 799 22.20 -20.88 5.79
N PHE A 800 23.37 -21.11 6.37
CA PHE A 800 23.54 -21.51 7.75
C PHE A 800 24.55 -20.59 8.42
N GLY A 801 24.12 -19.79 9.39
CA GLY A 801 25.02 -19.12 10.31
C GLY A 801 25.59 -20.13 11.30
N LEU A 802 26.88 -20.11 11.50
CA LEU A 802 27.58 -21.16 12.28
C LEU A 802 27.95 -20.65 13.68
N GLY A 803 27.64 -19.40 14.03
CA GLY A 803 28.05 -18.77 15.28
C GLY A 803 29.56 -18.81 15.46
N ASP A 804 30.03 -19.41 16.54
CA ASP A 804 31.46 -19.48 16.87
C ASP A 804 32.18 -20.71 16.32
N SER A 805 31.55 -21.52 15.47
CA SER A 805 32.15 -22.75 14.95
C SER A 805 33.12 -22.47 13.82
N ASP A 806 34.37 -22.95 13.96
CA ASP A 806 35.43 -22.80 12.95
C ASP A 806 35.43 -23.90 11.87
N SER A 807 34.65 -24.97 12.06
CA SER A 807 34.56 -26.11 11.12
C SER A 807 33.21 -26.82 11.26
N ILE A 808 32.84 -27.49 10.19
CA ILE A 808 31.64 -28.32 10.10
C ILE A 808 32.04 -29.79 10.11
N ASP A 809 31.42 -30.59 10.99
CA ASP A 809 31.76 -32.01 11.14
C ASP A 809 31.18 -32.88 10.02
N LYS A 810 29.93 -32.60 9.66
CA LYS A 810 29.23 -33.26 8.55
C LYS A 810 28.02 -32.47 8.07
N ILE A 811 27.58 -32.80 6.86
CA ILE A 811 26.30 -32.32 6.29
C ILE A 811 25.53 -33.56 5.86
N GLU A 812 24.26 -33.67 6.28
CA GLU A 812 23.35 -34.73 5.88
C GLU A 812 22.25 -34.14 5.02
N VAL A 813 22.07 -34.68 3.82
CA VAL A 813 21.01 -34.26 2.89
C VAL A 813 19.99 -35.38 2.76
N THR A 814 18.73 -35.09 3.07
CA THR A 814 17.62 -35.96 2.69
C THR A 814 16.97 -35.38 1.45
N TRP A 815 17.16 -36.04 0.33
CA TRP A 815 16.67 -35.60 -0.98
C TRP A 815 15.16 -35.84 -1.16
N PRO A 816 14.45 -35.09 -2.02
CA PRO A 816 13.06 -35.37 -2.38
C PRO A 816 12.77 -36.80 -2.84
N SER A 817 13.70 -37.40 -3.55
CA SER A 817 13.68 -38.83 -3.93
C SER A 817 13.62 -39.80 -2.73
N GLY A 818 13.83 -39.31 -1.50
CA GLY A 818 13.94 -40.11 -0.28
C GLY A 818 15.35 -40.63 0.01
N LYS A 819 16.32 -40.34 -0.85
CA LYS A 819 17.73 -40.70 -0.62
C LYS A 819 18.34 -39.90 0.50
N GLN A 820 19.26 -40.50 1.24
CA GLN A 820 20.08 -39.80 2.23
C GLN A 820 21.57 -39.81 1.76
N GLN A 821 22.19 -38.65 1.84
CA GLN A 821 23.58 -38.44 1.46
C GLN A 821 24.30 -37.71 2.58
N VAL A 822 25.56 -38.15 2.85
CA VAL A 822 26.36 -37.54 3.90
C VAL A 822 27.69 -37.03 3.29
N VAL A 823 27.97 -35.76 3.56
CA VAL A 823 29.27 -35.14 3.28
C VAL A 823 30.04 -35.08 4.59
N GLN A 824 31.14 -35.84 4.70
CA GLN A 824 31.96 -35.90 5.90
C GLN A 824 32.91 -34.72 5.98
N GLY A 825 33.04 -34.12 7.15
CA GLY A 825 34.00 -33.08 7.46
C GLY A 825 35.40 -33.57 7.85
N PRO A 826 36.30 -32.67 8.28
CA PRO A 826 35.99 -31.24 8.53
C PRO A 826 35.81 -30.47 7.22
N ILE A 827 34.75 -29.61 7.19
CA ILE A 827 34.49 -28.71 6.07
C ILE A 827 34.77 -27.29 6.57
N GLU A 828 35.42 -26.47 5.75
CA GLU A 828 35.76 -25.09 6.06
C GLU A 828 34.49 -24.23 6.10
N THR A 829 34.51 -23.14 6.88
CA THR A 829 33.47 -22.13 6.95
C THR A 829 33.65 -21.03 5.89
N ASN A 830 32.71 -20.12 5.76
CA ASN A 830 32.74 -18.95 4.87
C ASN A 830 32.90 -19.33 3.40
N GLN A 831 32.11 -20.29 2.96
CA GLN A 831 32.05 -20.70 1.58
C GLN A 831 30.68 -21.18 1.13
N GLN A 832 30.49 -21.21 -0.17
CA GLN A 832 29.43 -21.97 -0.80
C GLN A 832 29.93 -23.33 -1.27
N ILE A 833 29.17 -24.38 -1.00
CA ILE A 833 29.42 -25.72 -1.51
C ILE A 833 28.25 -26.18 -2.38
N THR A 834 28.56 -26.89 -3.45
CA THR A 834 27.56 -27.58 -4.27
C THR A 834 27.53 -29.06 -3.92
N ILE A 835 26.35 -29.56 -3.54
CA ILE A 835 26.12 -30.96 -3.28
C ILE A 835 25.25 -31.53 -4.41
N ASN A 836 25.84 -32.39 -5.22
CA ASN A 836 25.11 -33.10 -6.26
C ASN A 836 24.56 -34.42 -5.69
N GLU A 837 23.31 -34.72 -6.00
CA GLU A 837 22.70 -36.01 -5.64
C GLU A 837 23.47 -37.14 -6.27
N LYS A 838 23.88 -38.15 -5.48
CA LYS A 838 24.66 -39.29 -5.99
C LYS A 838 23.72 -40.38 -6.48
N PRO A 839 24.03 -41.03 -7.62
CA PRO A 839 23.28 -42.19 -8.06
C PRO A 839 23.41 -43.34 -7.04
N GLU A 840 22.43 -44.23 -6.96
CA GLU A 840 22.35 -45.29 -5.95
C GLU A 840 23.54 -46.27 -5.91
N ASN A 841 24.38 -46.28 -6.96
CA ASN A 841 25.49 -47.22 -7.13
C ASN A 841 26.86 -46.71 -6.71
N ASP A 842 27.01 -45.48 -6.27
CA ASP A 842 28.25 -44.89 -5.76
C ASP A 842 28.30 -44.90 -4.22
N LYS A 843 28.53 -46.11 -3.64
CA LYS A 843 28.78 -46.27 -2.20
C LYS A 843 30.26 -46.03 -1.86
#